data_2d7419b86ef77306fb727872375f1ffc
#
_entry.id   2d7419b86ef77306fb727872375f1ffc
#
_cell.length_a   1.000
_cell.length_b   1.000
_cell.length_c   1.000
_cell.angle_alpha   90.00
_cell.angle_beta   90.00
_cell.angle_gamma   90.00
#
_symmetry.space_group_name_H-M   'P 1'
#
loop_
_entity.id
_entity.type
_entity.pdbx_description
1 polymer ?
#
loop_
_entity_poly.entity_id
_entity_poly.type
_entity_poly.pdbx_seq_one_letter_code
_entity_poly.pdbx_strand_id
1 'polypeptide(L)'
;MTLTTPFSDLVVLEWGRRDAVRACGSLLAQVGARVIVAGRMDPEDPFARFKAFVGDTPEARAAALADANIILFSSDRRDEARLPELRPDVIACDITVSGDPAHGAWSEALLQAATGIADITGTKDSPPTICEAPVIELQTGIFAAAGILAAWRQRAETGMGQAVGLSALDCGLNGLSSFLPLVFAGKSPKRSGNRHPMAVPWNSYRARDGWILLCSATDEHWVRLCALMGREELGRGAFEKLADRVAQCDAVDAEVEAWTRTLSVRDCIAALGGAGLAAGPILTLDGLKEDANLAHRGSISGGDRPLPLSFAKTAFPPDRPESAPAPRSSTDGRPGLPLAGMLVIEIGQYTTAPLAAKQLALLGAEVIKIEPPGGEASRAWPPHQDGQGYFFTMNNANKRSCLLDLRTDQGRDAFGRLVARADVLLENLKPGSLARLGFDEQTLQTLNPRLVYCAISGFGQSSAYPGRPAFDTVVQAMSGLMDVTWAKDVPVKLGISAADVTGGIAGLFAVLAGLEQRRRTGSGMAIDLAMQDIAVWLTQTAWNGAPRPAYSMLECADGFVVADRPATALGALDARAKGLSRDAVIAALDAQGISAAAVRTLAEIAADPGVVGDGAVAMFTGPDGRTWPLFRSPYRFSAMPSVPLAPIGPLGEANPYIEALCREPAIP
;
A
#
# COMPACT_ATOMS: atom_id res chain seq x y z
N MET A 1 4.21 -15.61 -2.80
CA MET A 1 3.35 -16.37 -1.85
C MET A 1 3.17 -17.76 -2.42
N THR A 2 3.62 -18.81 -1.73
CA THR A 2 3.46 -20.19 -2.21
C THR A 2 2.35 -20.84 -1.42
N LEU A 3 1.30 -21.31 -2.08
CA LEU A 3 0.17 -21.99 -1.47
C LEU A 3 0.35 -23.52 -1.56
N THR A 4 -0.09 -24.26 -0.55
CA THR A 4 -0.06 -25.74 -0.56
C THR A 4 -1.05 -26.31 -1.57
N THR A 5 -2.17 -25.60 -1.80
CA THR A 5 -3.16 -25.95 -2.81
C THR A 5 -3.27 -24.78 -3.78
N PRO A 6 -2.59 -24.83 -4.94
CA PRO A 6 -2.64 -23.76 -5.92
C PRO A 6 -4.07 -23.58 -6.45
N PHE A 7 -4.39 -22.34 -6.83
CA PHE A 7 -5.70 -21.96 -7.34
C PHE A 7 -5.87 -22.32 -8.83
N SER A 8 -5.51 -23.55 -9.21
CA SER A 8 -5.46 -23.99 -10.62
C SER A 8 -6.82 -24.01 -11.34
N ASP A 9 -7.91 -23.98 -10.60
CA ASP A 9 -9.28 -23.82 -11.12
C ASP A 9 -9.64 -22.36 -11.43
N LEU A 10 -8.84 -21.39 -10.97
CA LEU A 10 -8.91 -20.02 -11.45
C LEU A 10 -8.20 -19.93 -12.79
N VAL A 11 -8.98 -19.89 -13.85
CA VAL A 11 -8.49 -19.71 -15.22
C VAL A 11 -8.69 -18.28 -15.65
N VAL A 12 -7.60 -17.54 -15.74
CA VAL A 12 -7.57 -16.12 -15.98
C VAL A 12 -7.14 -15.84 -17.42
N LEU A 13 -7.96 -15.15 -18.18
CA LEU A 13 -7.54 -14.57 -19.47
C LEU A 13 -7.11 -13.12 -19.26
N GLU A 14 -5.83 -12.85 -19.47
CA GLU A 14 -5.28 -11.51 -19.49
C GLU A 14 -5.42 -10.93 -20.90
N TRP A 15 -6.32 -9.93 -21.02
CA TRP A 15 -6.72 -9.31 -22.30
C TRP A 15 -6.35 -7.83 -22.33
N GLY A 16 -5.34 -7.38 -21.62
CA GLY A 16 -4.95 -5.98 -21.53
C GLY A 16 -3.45 -5.81 -21.42
N ARG A 17 -2.96 -4.63 -21.84
CA ARG A 17 -1.52 -4.30 -21.84
C ARG A 17 -1.12 -3.31 -20.74
N ARG A 18 -2.08 -2.81 -19.97
CA ARG A 18 -1.83 -1.90 -18.85
C ARG A 18 -1.02 -2.61 -17.76
N ASP A 19 -0.08 -1.93 -17.14
CA ASP A 19 0.75 -2.53 -16.08
C ASP A 19 -0.09 -3.04 -14.91
N ALA A 20 -1.18 -2.37 -14.55
CA ALA A 20 -2.11 -2.85 -13.52
C ALA A 20 -2.77 -4.20 -13.90
N VAL A 21 -3.16 -4.40 -15.16
CA VAL A 21 -3.70 -5.67 -15.66
C VAL A 21 -2.65 -6.76 -15.58
N ARG A 22 -1.43 -6.47 -16.05
CA ARG A 22 -0.30 -7.40 -16.07
C ARG A 22 0.16 -7.77 -14.67
N ALA A 23 0.21 -6.79 -13.75
CA ALA A 23 0.54 -6.99 -12.34
C ALA A 23 -0.53 -7.86 -11.63
N CYS A 24 -1.81 -7.59 -11.86
CA CYS A 24 -2.92 -8.40 -11.36
C CYS A 24 -2.79 -9.86 -11.80
N GLY A 25 -2.59 -10.11 -13.10
CA GLY A 25 -2.37 -11.45 -13.64
C GLY A 25 -1.15 -12.14 -13.04
N SER A 26 -0.05 -11.41 -12.85
CA SER A 26 1.17 -11.93 -12.20
C SER A 26 0.92 -12.37 -10.74
N LEU A 27 0.17 -11.57 -9.96
CA LEU A 27 -0.17 -11.91 -8.59
C LEU A 27 -1.07 -13.13 -8.49
N LEU A 28 -2.08 -13.24 -9.36
CA LEU A 28 -2.94 -14.41 -9.43
C LEU A 28 -2.15 -15.67 -9.85
N ALA A 29 -1.22 -15.54 -10.80
CA ALA A 29 -0.33 -16.62 -11.17
C ALA A 29 0.57 -17.09 -10.02
N GLN A 30 1.06 -16.16 -9.17
CA GLN A 30 1.87 -16.49 -8.00
C GLN A 30 1.11 -17.29 -6.92
N VAL A 31 -0.21 -17.14 -6.83
CA VAL A 31 -1.05 -17.97 -5.95
C VAL A 31 -1.55 -19.24 -6.66
N GLY A 32 -1.07 -19.52 -7.86
CA GLY A 32 -1.30 -20.76 -8.58
C GLY A 32 -2.50 -20.77 -9.53
N ALA A 33 -3.08 -19.59 -9.83
CA ALA A 33 -4.06 -19.48 -10.91
C ALA A 33 -3.41 -19.75 -12.28
N ARG A 34 -4.15 -20.34 -13.19
CA ARG A 34 -3.73 -20.53 -14.58
C ARG A 34 -4.01 -19.26 -15.38
N VAL A 35 -2.99 -18.43 -15.54
CA VAL A 35 -3.10 -17.15 -16.28
C VAL A 35 -2.66 -17.36 -17.72
N ILE A 36 -3.55 -17.05 -18.64
CA ILE A 36 -3.36 -17.17 -20.10
C ILE A 36 -3.29 -15.74 -20.66
N VAL A 37 -2.22 -15.45 -21.38
CA VAL A 37 -2.02 -14.17 -22.08
C VAL A 37 -2.18 -14.38 -23.58
N ALA A 38 -3.08 -13.66 -24.21
CA ALA A 38 -3.19 -13.64 -25.68
C ALA A 38 -2.17 -12.65 -26.26
N GLY A 39 -1.15 -13.16 -26.97
CA GLY A 39 -0.12 -12.34 -27.56
C GLY A 39 1.27 -12.99 -27.56
N ARG A 40 2.29 -12.16 -27.82
CA ARG A 40 3.69 -12.60 -27.77
C ARG A 40 4.21 -12.51 -26.35
N MET A 41 4.97 -13.52 -25.96
CA MET A 41 5.77 -13.48 -24.75
C MET A 41 7.02 -12.63 -25.00
N ASP A 42 7.22 -11.63 -24.14
CA ASP A 42 8.54 -11.05 -23.93
C ASP A 42 9.16 -11.75 -22.70
N PRO A 43 10.20 -12.56 -22.87
CA PRO A 43 10.83 -13.25 -21.74
C PRO A 43 11.45 -12.30 -20.70
N GLU A 44 11.69 -11.05 -21.09
CA GLU A 44 12.28 -10.01 -20.25
C GLU A 44 11.23 -9.22 -19.47
N ASP A 45 9.95 -9.41 -19.79
CA ASP A 45 8.85 -8.77 -19.10
C ASP A 45 8.75 -9.28 -17.65
N PRO A 46 8.87 -8.39 -16.64
CA PRO A 46 8.80 -8.80 -15.22
C PRO A 46 7.47 -9.45 -14.85
N PHE A 47 6.41 -9.19 -15.60
CA PHE A 47 5.07 -9.77 -15.37
C PHE A 47 4.84 -11.10 -16.11
N ALA A 48 5.77 -11.56 -16.94
CA ALA A 48 5.59 -12.79 -17.75
C ALA A 48 5.65 -14.08 -16.93
N ARG A 49 6.26 -14.03 -15.75
CA ARG A 49 6.49 -15.22 -14.92
C ARG A 49 5.20 -15.93 -14.54
N PHE A 50 5.25 -17.25 -14.56
CA PHE A 50 4.15 -18.15 -14.20
C PHE A 50 2.91 -18.02 -15.09
N LYS A 51 2.99 -17.32 -16.23
CA LYS A 51 1.89 -17.19 -17.20
C LYS A 51 2.09 -18.09 -18.39
N ALA A 52 0.99 -18.58 -18.96
CA ALA A 52 0.96 -19.27 -20.22
C ALA A 52 0.65 -18.28 -21.35
N PHE A 53 1.34 -18.42 -22.48
CA PHE A 53 1.13 -17.57 -23.64
C PHE A 53 0.50 -18.38 -24.78
N VAL A 54 -0.53 -17.82 -25.40
CA VAL A 54 -1.18 -18.38 -26.59
C VAL A 54 -1.01 -17.43 -27.76
N GLY A 55 -1.05 -17.98 -28.97
CA GLY A 55 -0.94 -17.18 -30.19
C GLY A 55 -1.98 -16.06 -30.24
N ASP A 56 -1.66 -14.96 -30.88
CA ASP A 56 -2.53 -13.79 -31.06
C ASP A 56 -3.45 -13.94 -32.29
N THR A 57 -4.06 -15.13 -32.44
CA THR A 57 -5.03 -15.39 -33.50
C THR A 57 -6.46 -15.34 -32.95
N PRO A 58 -7.48 -15.02 -33.76
CA PRO A 58 -8.86 -15.04 -33.32
C PRO A 58 -9.29 -16.39 -32.71
N GLU A 59 -8.81 -17.50 -33.25
CA GLU A 59 -9.11 -18.86 -32.79
C GLU A 59 -8.48 -19.14 -31.43
N ALA A 60 -7.21 -18.76 -31.23
CA ALA A 60 -6.52 -18.91 -29.93
C ALA A 60 -7.17 -18.07 -28.84
N ARG A 61 -7.57 -16.83 -29.16
CA ARG A 61 -8.30 -15.95 -28.26
C ARG A 61 -9.67 -16.49 -27.91
N ALA A 62 -10.42 -17.01 -28.90
CA ALA A 62 -11.73 -17.61 -28.66
C ALA A 62 -11.65 -18.85 -27.76
N ALA A 63 -10.65 -19.70 -27.98
CA ALA A 63 -10.41 -20.87 -27.15
C ALA A 63 -10.06 -20.48 -25.70
N ALA A 64 -9.17 -19.51 -25.51
CA ALA A 64 -8.80 -19.00 -24.18
C ALA A 64 -10.00 -18.36 -23.46
N LEU A 65 -10.85 -17.61 -24.19
CA LEU A 65 -12.05 -17.01 -23.64
C LEU A 65 -13.10 -18.05 -23.21
N ALA A 66 -13.25 -19.13 -23.99
CA ALA A 66 -14.18 -20.21 -23.66
C ALA A 66 -13.77 -20.96 -22.37
N ASP A 67 -12.48 -21.06 -22.10
CA ASP A 67 -11.91 -21.75 -20.94
C ASP A 67 -11.86 -20.85 -19.69
N ALA A 68 -11.71 -19.53 -19.88
CA ALA A 68 -11.55 -18.57 -18.78
C ALA A 68 -12.82 -18.42 -17.94
N ASN A 69 -12.63 -18.34 -16.61
CA ASN A 69 -13.66 -17.93 -15.66
C ASN A 69 -13.38 -16.57 -15.03
N ILE A 70 -12.23 -15.97 -15.35
CA ILE A 70 -11.85 -14.60 -14.98
C ILE A 70 -11.26 -13.94 -16.22
N ILE A 71 -11.63 -12.70 -16.50
CA ILE A 71 -11.08 -11.91 -17.60
C ILE A 71 -10.57 -10.58 -17.02
N LEU A 72 -9.32 -10.25 -17.36
CA LEU A 72 -8.65 -8.98 -17.03
C LEU A 72 -8.56 -8.13 -18.28
N PHE A 73 -9.05 -6.90 -18.23
CA PHE A 73 -9.03 -6.01 -19.40
C PHE A 73 -9.08 -4.53 -19.01
N SER A 74 -8.99 -3.62 -20.02
CA SER A 74 -9.14 -2.17 -19.85
C SER A 74 -10.11 -1.66 -20.92
N SER A 75 -11.32 -1.28 -20.51
CA SER A 75 -12.36 -0.82 -21.45
C SER A 75 -12.10 0.59 -22.01
N ASP A 76 -11.27 1.40 -21.34
CA ASP A 76 -10.90 2.75 -21.76
C ASP A 76 -9.77 2.77 -22.82
N ARG A 77 -9.13 1.65 -23.09
CA ARG A 77 -8.09 1.54 -24.13
C ARG A 77 -8.71 1.27 -25.50
N ARG A 78 -8.52 2.24 -26.40
CA ARG A 78 -9.06 2.16 -27.78
C ARG A 78 -8.34 1.14 -28.67
N ASP A 79 -7.12 0.78 -28.32
CA ASP A 79 -6.27 -0.19 -29.02
C ASP A 79 -6.53 -1.64 -28.62
N GLU A 80 -7.38 -1.88 -27.63
CA GLU A 80 -7.76 -3.22 -27.18
C GLU A 80 -9.09 -3.65 -27.82
N ALA A 81 -9.16 -4.92 -28.20
CA ALA A 81 -10.39 -5.48 -28.79
C ALA A 81 -11.52 -5.51 -27.76
N ARG A 82 -12.74 -5.17 -28.20
CA ARG A 82 -13.93 -5.29 -27.34
C ARG A 82 -14.18 -6.74 -26.96
N LEU A 83 -14.53 -6.95 -25.70
CA LEU A 83 -14.95 -8.27 -25.22
C LEU A 83 -16.29 -8.67 -25.86
N PRO A 84 -16.47 -9.93 -26.27
CA PRO A 84 -17.75 -10.48 -26.65
C PRO A 84 -18.66 -10.62 -25.44
N GLU A 85 -19.90 -11.07 -25.66
CA GLU A 85 -20.82 -11.45 -24.58
C GLU A 85 -20.21 -12.58 -23.74
N LEU A 86 -20.18 -12.40 -22.42
CA LEU A 86 -19.56 -13.32 -21.47
C LEU A 86 -20.60 -14.28 -20.86
N ARG A 87 -20.15 -15.47 -20.50
CA ARG A 87 -20.98 -16.41 -19.73
C ARG A 87 -21.35 -15.82 -18.36
N PRO A 88 -22.53 -16.11 -17.81
CA PRO A 88 -23.00 -15.54 -16.54
C PRO A 88 -22.13 -15.88 -15.32
N ASP A 89 -21.28 -16.92 -15.41
CA ASP A 89 -20.40 -17.36 -14.35
C ASP A 89 -19.00 -16.71 -14.38
N VAL A 90 -18.72 -15.90 -15.40
CA VAL A 90 -17.41 -15.24 -15.56
C VAL A 90 -17.31 -13.99 -14.69
N ILE A 91 -16.15 -13.81 -14.06
CA ILE A 91 -15.77 -12.57 -13.40
C ILE A 91 -15.01 -11.70 -14.40
N ALA A 92 -15.56 -10.53 -14.73
CA ALA A 92 -14.97 -9.57 -15.64
C ALA A 92 -14.35 -8.42 -14.86
N CYS A 93 -13.03 -8.37 -14.79
CA CYS A 93 -12.31 -7.30 -14.08
C CYS A 93 -11.84 -6.23 -15.07
N ASP A 94 -12.48 -5.06 -15.00
CA ASP A 94 -12.19 -3.89 -15.83
C ASP A 94 -11.30 -2.91 -15.05
N ILE A 95 -10.07 -2.71 -15.52
CA ILE A 95 -9.08 -1.82 -14.91
C ILE A 95 -8.86 -0.62 -15.83
N THR A 96 -9.47 0.51 -15.49
CA THR A 96 -9.39 1.75 -16.27
C THR A 96 -8.49 2.79 -15.61
N VAL A 97 -8.14 3.86 -16.32
CA VAL A 97 -7.52 5.05 -15.73
C VAL A 97 -8.53 5.78 -14.84
N SER A 98 -9.68 6.15 -15.42
CA SER A 98 -10.74 6.92 -14.75
C SER A 98 -12.15 6.50 -15.19
N GLY A 99 -12.25 5.57 -16.16
CA GLY A 99 -13.48 5.25 -16.86
C GLY A 99 -13.79 6.19 -18.03
N ASP A 100 -13.05 7.28 -18.20
CA ASP A 100 -13.14 8.17 -19.38
C ASP A 100 -12.18 7.65 -20.49
N PRO A 101 -12.69 7.30 -21.69
CA PRO A 101 -11.86 6.86 -22.79
C PRO A 101 -10.82 7.89 -23.27
N ALA A 102 -10.99 9.18 -22.95
CA ALA A 102 -10.00 10.21 -23.23
C ALA A 102 -8.71 10.00 -22.44
N HIS A 103 -8.81 9.38 -21.26
CA HIS A 103 -7.68 9.10 -20.38
C HIS A 103 -7.05 7.72 -20.61
N GLY A 104 -7.63 6.87 -21.44
CA GLY A 104 -7.20 5.45 -21.60
C GLY A 104 -5.75 5.25 -22.02
N ALA A 105 -5.11 6.25 -22.62
CA ALA A 105 -3.70 6.23 -23.00
C ALA A 105 -2.75 6.81 -21.93
N TRP A 106 -3.27 7.26 -20.76
CA TRP A 106 -2.44 7.87 -19.73
C TRP A 106 -1.44 6.87 -19.14
N SER A 107 -0.21 7.36 -18.98
CA SER A 107 0.87 6.66 -18.28
C SER A 107 0.82 6.89 -16.77
N GLU A 108 1.67 6.17 -16.05
CA GLU A 108 1.90 6.39 -14.61
C GLU A 108 2.25 7.85 -14.29
N ALA A 109 3.05 8.53 -15.13
CA ALA A 109 3.44 9.91 -14.88
C ALA A 109 2.22 10.86 -14.86
N LEU A 110 1.27 10.65 -15.76
CA LEU A 110 0.02 11.42 -15.81
C LEU A 110 -0.90 11.08 -14.61
N LEU A 111 -0.92 9.82 -14.18
CA LEU A 111 -1.62 9.41 -12.96
C LEU A 111 -1.07 10.10 -11.71
N GLN A 112 0.26 10.12 -11.55
CA GLN A 112 0.90 10.82 -10.43
C GLN A 112 0.63 12.32 -10.44
N ALA A 113 0.56 12.95 -11.62
CA ALA A 113 0.19 14.35 -11.77
C ALA A 113 -1.28 14.58 -11.35
N ALA A 114 -2.21 13.83 -11.92
CA ALA A 114 -3.65 14.00 -11.71
C ALA A 114 -4.10 13.65 -10.27
N THR A 115 -3.42 12.72 -9.60
CA THR A 115 -3.69 12.36 -8.20
C THR A 115 -3.02 13.30 -7.18
N GLY A 116 -2.18 14.27 -7.63
CA GLY A 116 -1.46 15.18 -6.75
C GLY A 116 -0.24 14.56 -6.05
N ILE A 117 0.07 13.28 -6.29
CA ILE A 117 1.27 12.62 -5.72
C ILE A 117 2.53 13.33 -6.20
N ALA A 118 2.58 13.75 -7.48
CA ALA A 118 3.69 14.51 -8.01
C ALA A 118 3.87 15.87 -7.31
N ASP A 119 2.77 16.55 -6.95
CA ASP A 119 2.83 17.87 -6.29
C ASP A 119 3.48 17.80 -4.91
N ILE A 120 3.28 16.72 -4.17
CA ILE A 120 3.87 16.53 -2.83
C ILE A 120 5.19 15.75 -2.86
N THR A 121 5.65 15.30 -4.04
CA THR A 121 6.94 14.62 -4.24
C THR A 121 8.00 15.61 -4.72
N GLY A 122 9.20 15.57 -4.13
CA GLY A 122 10.30 16.48 -4.45
C GLY A 122 10.71 17.39 -3.29
N THR A 123 11.76 18.16 -3.47
CA THR A 123 12.23 19.15 -2.49
C THR A 123 11.42 20.45 -2.61
N LYS A 124 11.50 21.31 -1.59
CA LYS A 124 10.77 22.60 -1.59
C LYS A 124 11.16 23.50 -2.78
N ASP A 125 12.39 23.36 -3.26
CA ASP A 125 12.98 24.22 -4.31
C ASP A 125 13.08 23.49 -5.67
N SER A 126 12.52 22.28 -5.79
CA SER A 126 12.41 21.56 -7.06
C SER A 126 11.02 21.73 -7.68
N PRO A 127 10.87 21.53 -9.00
CA PRO A 127 9.57 21.24 -9.59
C PRO A 127 8.93 20.01 -8.92
N PRO A 128 7.61 19.76 -9.13
CA PRO A 128 7.01 18.47 -8.83
C PRO A 128 7.84 17.34 -9.42
N THR A 129 7.92 16.22 -8.70
CA THR A 129 8.78 15.10 -9.09
C THR A 129 7.93 13.86 -9.35
N ILE A 130 8.22 13.16 -10.43
CA ILE A 130 7.61 11.88 -10.78
C ILE A 130 8.53 10.74 -10.33
N CYS A 131 7.96 9.74 -9.67
CA CYS A 131 8.63 8.46 -9.48
C CYS A 131 8.57 7.66 -10.78
N GLU A 132 9.71 7.13 -11.24
CA GLU A 132 9.76 6.35 -12.47
C GLU A 132 9.16 4.94 -12.32
N ALA A 133 9.02 4.43 -11.08
CA ALA A 133 8.29 3.21 -10.83
C ALA A 133 6.76 3.42 -10.97
N PRO A 134 6.03 2.49 -11.61
CA PRO A 134 4.59 2.64 -11.84
C PRO A 134 3.77 2.30 -10.57
N VAL A 135 3.94 3.09 -9.51
CA VAL A 135 3.42 2.81 -8.17
C VAL A 135 1.89 2.72 -8.17
N ILE A 136 1.19 3.66 -8.82
CA ILE A 136 -0.28 3.68 -8.86
C ILE A 136 -0.81 2.50 -9.67
N GLU A 137 -0.21 2.24 -10.83
CA GLU A 137 -0.57 1.09 -11.67
C GLU A 137 -0.40 -0.23 -10.91
N LEU A 138 0.72 -0.41 -10.20
CA LEU A 138 0.98 -1.65 -9.46
C LEU A 138 0.07 -1.79 -8.22
N GLN A 139 -0.20 -0.71 -7.49
CA GLN A 139 -1.20 -0.70 -6.43
C GLN A 139 -2.59 -1.07 -6.96
N THR A 140 -2.97 -0.55 -8.12
CA THR A 140 -4.23 -0.89 -8.80
C THR A 140 -4.28 -2.38 -9.15
N GLY A 141 -3.16 -2.94 -9.62
CA GLY A 141 -3.05 -4.39 -9.88
C GLY A 141 -3.24 -5.25 -8.63
N ILE A 142 -2.70 -4.82 -7.47
CA ILE A 142 -2.91 -5.52 -6.18
C ILE A 142 -4.37 -5.41 -5.75
N PHE A 143 -4.98 -4.22 -5.83
CA PHE A 143 -6.42 -4.05 -5.57
C PHE A 143 -7.25 -4.95 -6.49
N ALA A 144 -6.97 -4.99 -7.79
CA ALA A 144 -7.70 -5.82 -8.75
C ALA A 144 -7.62 -7.31 -8.39
N ALA A 145 -6.44 -7.81 -8.05
CA ALA A 145 -6.26 -9.20 -7.61
C ALA A 145 -7.06 -9.50 -6.33
N ALA A 146 -7.07 -8.58 -5.36
CA ALA A 146 -7.89 -8.70 -4.16
C ALA A 146 -9.40 -8.67 -4.48
N GLY A 147 -9.84 -7.76 -5.35
CA GLY A 147 -11.24 -7.66 -5.80
C GLY A 147 -11.72 -8.92 -6.52
N ILE A 148 -10.86 -9.53 -7.33
CA ILE A 148 -11.14 -10.81 -7.99
C ILE A 148 -11.33 -11.94 -6.98
N LEU A 149 -10.44 -12.03 -5.96
CA LEU A 149 -10.60 -13.06 -4.91
C LEU A 149 -11.88 -12.85 -4.08
N ALA A 150 -12.27 -11.60 -3.84
CA ALA A 150 -13.55 -11.28 -3.21
C ALA A 150 -14.75 -11.73 -4.07
N ALA A 151 -14.72 -11.41 -5.37
CA ALA A 151 -15.75 -11.85 -6.32
C ALA A 151 -15.76 -13.36 -6.51
N TRP A 152 -14.59 -14.01 -6.52
CA TRP A 152 -14.47 -15.47 -6.60
C TRP A 152 -15.11 -16.17 -5.41
N ARG A 153 -14.90 -15.61 -4.21
CA ARG A 153 -15.54 -16.11 -3.01
C ARG A 153 -17.07 -16.03 -3.09
N GLN A 154 -17.62 -14.89 -3.54
CA GLN A 154 -19.06 -14.75 -3.73
C GLN A 154 -19.59 -15.72 -4.80
N ARG A 155 -18.85 -15.87 -5.92
CA ARG A 155 -19.18 -16.85 -6.96
C ARG A 155 -19.26 -18.28 -6.43
N ALA A 156 -18.38 -18.66 -5.49
CA ALA A 156 -18.42 -19.98 -4.86
C ALA A 156 -19.75 -20.25 -4.09
N GLU A 157 -20.41 -19.19 -3.62
CA GLU A 157 -21.70 -19.28 -2.90
C GLU A 157 -22.89 -19.19 -3.84
N THR A 158 -22.79 -18.34 -4.89
CA THR A 158 -23.93 -18.01 -5.77
C THR A 158 -23.95 -18.76 -7.10
N GLY A 159 -22.81 -19.32 -7.52
CA GLY A 159 -22.59 -19.86 -8.86
C GLY A 159 -22.46 -18.82 -9.96
N MET A 160 -22.61 -17.53 -9.66
CA MET A 160 -22.65 -16.43 -10.63
C MET A 160 -21.35 -15.61 -10.57
N GLY A 161 -20.85 -15.21 -11.73
CA GLY A 161 -19.80 -14.21 -11.87
C GLY A 161 -20.35 -12.79 -11.71
N GLN A 162 -19.46 -11.79 -11.88
CA GLN A 162 -19.83 -10.38 -11.84
C GLN A 162 -18.77 -9.50 -12.48
N ALA A 163 -19.14 -8.24 -12.75
CA ALA A 163 -18.17 -7.23 -13.12
C ALA A 163 -17.50 -6.65 -11.86
N VAL A 164 -16.18 -6.47 -11.95
CA VAL A 164 -15.33 -5.82 -10.95
C VAL A 164 -14.64 -4.65 -11.63
N GLY A 165 -15.08 -3.43 -11.40
CA GLY A 165 -14.50 -2.22 -11.95
C GLY A 165 -13.51 -1.56 -10.99
N LEU A 166 -12.37 -1.10 -11.50
CA LEU A 166 -11.42 -0.26 -10.77
C LEU A 166 -10.93 0.89 -11.64
N SER A 167 -10.72 2.03 -11.00
CA SER A 167 -10.06 3.19 -11.59
C SER A 167 -8.68 3.37 -10.96
N ALA A 168 -7.64 3.50 -11.80
CA ALA A 168 -6.29 3.77 -11.32
C ALA A 168 -6.21 5.14 -10.60
N LEU A 169 -6.98 6.14 -11.02
CA LEU A 169 -7.11 7.39 -10.30
C LEU A 169 -7.66 7.20 -8.89
N ASP A 170 -8.76 6.43 -8.73
CA ASP A 170 -9.34 6.17 -7.41
C ASP A 170 -8.38 5.38 -6.50
N CYS A 171 -7.63 4.43 -7.07
CA CYS A 171 -6.59 3.69 -6.36
C CYS A 171 -5.45 4.60 -5.89
N GLY A 172 -4.97 5.49 -6.77
CA GLY A 172 -3.94 6.48 -6.43
C GLY A 172 -4.41 7.50 -5.38
N LEU A 173 -5.67 7.96 -5.47
CA LEU A 173 -6.27 8.84 -4.47
C LEU A 173 -6.36 8.15 -3.09
N ASN A 174 -6.65 6.85 -3.03
CA ASN A 174 -6.58 6.09 -1.77
C ASN A 174 -5.19 6.12 -1.13
N GLY A 175 -4.12 6.30 -1.91
CA GLY A 175 -2.76 6.52 -1.43
C GLY A 175 -2.55 7.82 -0.65
N LEU A 176 -3.45 8.79 -0.79
CA LEU A 176 -3.40 10.08 -0.11
C LEU A 176 -3.98 10.05 1.31
N SER A 177 -4.33 8.90 1.86
CA SER A 177 -4.98 8.75 3.17
C SER A 177 -4.25 9.42 4.33
N SER A 178 -2.94 9.66 4.22
CA SER A 178 -2.14 10.35 5.22
C SER A 178 -2.05 11.88 5.02
N PHE A 179 -2.28 12.39 3.82
CA PHE A 179 -2.00 13.79 3.46
C PHE A 179 -3.27 14.58 3.13
N LEU A 180 -4.23 13.98 2.44
CA LEU A 180 -5.50 14.65 2.13
C LEU A 180 -6.29 15.07 3.38
N PRO A 181 -6.26 14.31 4.51
CA PRO A 181 -6.85 14.75 5.77
C PRO A 181 -6.35 16.09 6.27
N LEU A 182 -5.10 16.42 6.02
CA LEU A 182 -4.51 17.71 6.41
C LEU A 182 -5.20 18.88 5.70
N VAL A 183 -5.56 18.70 4.43
CA VAL A 183 -6.25 19.74 3.64
C VAL A 183 -7.65 20.00 4.18
N PHE A 184 -8.41 18.96 4.51
CA PHE A 184 -9.73 19.09 5.14
C PHE A 184 -9.67 19.78 6.51
N ALA A 185 -8.53 19.66 7.18
CA ALA A 185 -8.26 20.38 8.44
C ALA A 185 -7.64 21.78 8.23
N GLY A 186 -7.70 22.34 7.01
CA GLY A 186 -7.21 23.68 6.68
C GLY A 186 -5.69 23.83 6.60
N LYS A 187 -4.94 22.71 6.45
CA LYS A 187 -3.50 22.74 6.23
C LYS A 187 -3.18 22.65 4.74
N SER A 188 -2.01 23.14 4.36
CA SER A 188 -1.51 23.04 2.97
C SER A 188 -0.20 22.25 2.94
N PRO A 189 -0.26 20.91 2.82
CA PRO A 189 0.94 20.11 2.65
C PRO A 189 1.71 20.55 1.41
N LYS A 190 3.03 20.66 1.55
CA LYS A 190 3.95 21.05 0.47
C LYS A 190 5.06 20.02 0.35
N ARG A 191 5.73 20.02 -0.80
CA ARG A 191 6.95 19.24 -0.98
C ARG A 191 7.96 19.56 0.12
N SER A 192 8.46 18.53 0.79
CA SER A 192 9.45 18.65 1.87
C SER A 192 10.69 17.76 1.64
N GLY A 193 10.79 17.13 0.48
CA GLY A 193 11.82 16.13 0.22
C GLY A 193 11.67 14.94 1.16
N ASN A 194 12.78 14.58 1.82
CA ASN A 194 12.80 13.49 2.78
C ASN A 194 12.52 13.95 4.22
N ARG A 195 12.32 15.25 4.44
CA ARG A 195 12.04 15.81 5.76
C ARG A 195 10.66 15.42 6.27
N HIS A 196 10.60 15.16 7.55
CA HIS A 196 9.33 15.01 8.26
C HIS A 196 8.89 16.37 8.83
N PRO A 197 7.61 16.78 8.68
CA PRO A 197 7.18 18.12 9.09
C PRO A 197 7.22 18.37 10.60
N MET A 198 7.24 17.32 11.43
CA MET A 198 7.16 17.41 12.88
C MET A 198 8.29 16.68 13.62
N ALA A 199 9.31 16.18 12.91
CA ALA A 199 10.42 15.45 13.52
C ALA A 199 11.75 15.80 12.84
N VAL A 200 12.75 16.21 13.64
CA VAL A 200 14.07 16.67 13.17
C VAL A 200 15.14 16.18 14.16
N PRO A 201 16.28 15.60 13.64
CA PRO A 201 16.56 15.35 12.23
C PRO A 201 15.79 14.14 11.68
N TRP A 202 15.14 14.33 10.52
CA TRP A 202 14.51 13.28 9.74
C TRP A 202 14.66 13.65 8.28
N ASN A 203 15.72 13.16 7.63
CA ASN A 203 16.07 13.54 6.27
C ASN A 203 17.05 12.52 5.66
N SER A 204 17.33 12.66 4.34
CA SER A 204 18.48 12.02 3.70
C SER A 204 19.73 12.88 3.85
N TYR A 205 20.87 12.23 4.09
CA TYR A 205 22.16 12.88 4.26
C TYR A 205 23.21 12.22 3.37
N ARG A 206 24.08 13.03 2.79
CA ARG A 206 25.18 12.54 1.98
C ARG A 206 26.27 11.95 2.89
N ALA A 207 26.66 10.71 2.60
CA ALA A 207 27.87 10.08 3.13
C ALA A 207 29.00 10.20 2.10
N ARG A 208 30.20 9.71 2.44
CA ARG A 208 31.36 9.78 1.54
C ARG A 208 31.15 9.04 0.22
N ASP A 209 30.44 7.93 0.24
CA ASP A 209 30.25 6.99 -0.87
C ASP A 209 28.79 6.73 -1.27
N GLY A 210 27.86 7.55 -0.79
CA GLY A 210 26.44 7.40 -1.12
C GLY A 210 25.53 8.25 -0.25
N TRP A 211 24.32 7.76 0.00
CA TRP A 211 23.29 8.44 0.77
C TRP A 211 22.74 7.54 1.88
N ILE A 212 22.42 8.14 3.01
CA ILE A 212 21.67 7.51 4.09
C ILE A 212 20.37 8.25 4.35
N LEU A 213 19.40 7.55 4.91
CA LEU A 213 18.23 8.13 5.54
C LEU A 213 18.35 7.96 7.05
N LEU A 214 18.06 9.02 7.80
CA LEU A 214 17.98 9.00 9.26
C LEU A 214 16.62 9.50 9.72
N CYS A 215 16.01 8.80 10.69
CA CYS A 215 14.72 9.14 11.27
C CYS A 215 14.86 9.26 12.79
N SER A 216 15.05 10.48 13.29
CA SER A 216 15.13 10.78 14.71
C SER A 216 13.89 11.57 15.16
N ALA A 217 13.08 10.97 16.04
CA ALA A 217 11.76 11.52 16.37
C ALA A 217 11.64 12.11 17.78
N THR A 218 12.64 11.91 18.66
CA THR A 218 12.56 12.32 20.08
C THR A 218 13.77 13.11 20.53
N ASP A 219 13.65 13.83 21.66
CA ASP A 219 14.79 14.54 22.27
C ASP A 219 15.87 13.56 22.74
N GLU A 220 15.48 12.37 23.19
CA GLU A 220 16.45 11.32 23.58
C GLU A 220 17.22 10.79 22.36
N HIS A 221 16.58 10.63 21.20
CA HIS A 221 17.26 10.27 19.96
C HIS A 221 18.28 11.33 19.55
N TRP A 222 17.94 12.61 19.70
CA TRP A 222 18.84 13.72 19.41
C TRP A 222 20.08 13.72 20.30
N VAL A 223 19.92 13.55 21.60
CA VAL A 223 21.04 13.46 22.54
C VAL A 223 21.99 12.32 22.17
N ARG A 224 21.46 11.14 21.83
CA ARG A 224 22.28 10.01 21.36
C ARG A 224 23.01 10.31 20.06
N LEU A 225 22.36 10.99 19.13
CA LEU A 225 22.99 11.39 17.86
C LEU A 225 24.09 12.43 18.08
N CYS A 226 23.89 13.42 18.94
CA CYS A 226 24.92 14.38 19.31
C CYS A 226 26.18 13.70 19.90
N ALA A 227 26.00 12.71 20.76
CA ALA A 227 27.10 11.91 21.32
C ALA A 227 27.84 11.15 20.21
N LEU A 228 27.15 10.54 19.25
CA LEU A 228 27.78 9.89 18.09
C LEU A 228 28.61 10.85 17.23
N MET A 229 28.11 12.07 17.06
CA MET A 229 28.79 13.12 16.29
C MET A 229 29.99 13.74 17.06
N GLY A 230 30.15 13.44 18.36
CA GLY A 230 31.12 14.12 19.23
C GLY A 230 30.76 15.61 19.45
N ARG A 231 29.47 15.93 19.43
CA ARG A 231 28.89 17.27 19.50
C ARG A 231 27.83 17.34 20.61
N GLU A 232 28.19 16.89 21.81
CA GLU A 232 27.27 16.81 22.97
C GLU A 232 26.66 18.18 23.33
N GLU A 233 27.34 19.28 23.02
CA GLU A 233 26.87 20.64 23.22
C GLU A 233 25.60 20.95 22.44
N LEU A 234 25.40 20.32 21.24
CA LEU A 234 24.19 20.50 20.43
C LEU A 234 22.94 19.86 21.09
N GLY A 235 23.15 18.89 22.00
CA GLY A 235 22.08 18.26 22.77
C GLY A 235 21.49 19.18 23.84
N ARG A 236 21.97 20.42 23.96
CA ARG A 236 21.57 21.43 24.93
C ARG A 236 21.34 22.76 24.24
N GLY A 237 20.60 23.66 24.90
CA GLY A 237 20.39 25.02 24.38
C GLY A 237 19.47 25.06 23.16
N ALA A 238 19.91 25.69 22.08
CA ALA A 238 19.04 26.03 20.94
C ALA A 238 18.45 24.82 20.17
N PHE A 239 19.00 23.61 20.33
CA PHE A 239 18.53 22.40 19.66
C PHE A 239 18.02 21.33 20.66
N GLU A 240 17.91 21.64 21.95
CA GLU A 240 17.53 20.69 22.99
C GLU A 240 16.14 20.11 22.74
N LYS A 241 15.15 20.95 22.45
CA LYS A 241 13.77 20.54 22.28
C LYS A 241 13.42 20.29 20.81
N LEU A 242 12.56 19.30 20.55
CA LEU A 242 12.10 18.97 19.20
C LEU A 242 11.50 20.17 18.49
N ALA A 243 10.71 21.02 19.17
CA ALA A 243 10.12 22.20 18.56
C ALA A 243 11.17 23.19 18.04
N ASP A 244 12.26 23.37 18.80
CA ASP A 244 13.36 24.27 18.41
C ASP A 244 14.13 23.70 17.19
N ARG A 245 14.35 22.38 17.16
CA ARG A 245 14.95 21.71 16.00
C ARG A 245 14.09 21.81 14.75
N VAL A 246 12.77 21.66 14.89
CA VAL A 246 11.83 21.85 13.76
C VAL A 246 11.91 23.28 13.22
N ALA A 247 11.96 24.27 14.08
CA ALA A 247 12.09 25.67 13.68
C ALA A 247 13.43 25.98 13.00
N GLN A 248 14.48 25.24 13.31
CA GLN A 248 15.85 25.43 12.83
C GLN A 248 16.36 24.22 12.02
N CYS A 249 15.48 23.56 11.30
CA CYS A 249 15.76 22.28 10.63
C CYS A 249 16.95 22.35 9.66
N ASP A 250 17.15 23.46 8.96
CA ASP A 250 18.28 23.62 8.03
C ASP A 250 19.64 23.60 8.76
N ALA A 251 19.72 24.23 9.94
CA ALA A 251 20.94 24.25 10.74
C ALA A 251 21.23 22.86 11.36
N VAL A 252 20.20 22.19 11.84
CA VAL A 252 20.33 20.80 12.37
C VAL A 252 20.77 19.85 11.28
N ASP A 253 20.16 19.90 10.10
CA ASP A 253 20.52 19.06 8.96
C ASP A 253 21.97 19.30 8.52
N ALA A 254 22.43 20.55 8.53
CA ALA A 254 23.83 20.88 8.18
C ALA A 254 24.84 20.23 9.15
N GLU A 255 24.58 20.22 10.47
CA GLU A 255 25.44 19.56 11.46
C GLU A 255 25.48 18.04 11.26
N VAL A 256 24.32 17.44 11.00
CA VAL A 256 24.25 15.98 10.73
C VAL A 256 24.98 15.65 9.44
N GLU A 257 24.77 16.41 8.36
CA GLU A 257 25.43 16.15 7.08
C GLU A 257 26.95 16.35 7.15
N ALA A 258 27.42 17.34 7.89
CA ALA A 258 28.86 17.53 8.12
C ALA A 258 29.51 16.27 8.73
N TRP A 259 28.83 15.60 9.67
CA TRP A 259 29.29 14.34 10.26
C TRP A 259 29.17 13.16 9.29
N THR A 260 28.03 12.97 8.62
CA THR A 260 27.84 11.80 7.74
C THR A 260 28.78 11.81 6.56
N ARG A 261 29.16 12.98 6.02
CA ARG A 261 30.14 13.13 4.93
C ARG A 261 31.55 12.62 5.30
N THR A 262 31.87 12.52 6.57
CA THR A 262 33.16 11.96 7.04
C THR A 262 33.20 10.45 7.02
N LEU A 263 32.05 9.77 6.94
CA LEU A 263 31.90 8.33 7.07
C LEU A 263 31.43 7.69 5.75
N SER A 264 31.68 6.38 5.60
CA SER A 264 31.02 5.59 4.56
C SER A 264 29.55 5.33 4.94
N VAL A 265 28.70 5.02 3.96
CA VAL A 265 27.30 4.59 4.20
C VAL A 265 27.27 3.46 5.22
N ARG A 266 28.14 2.45 5.06
CA ARG A 266 28.21 1.31 5.98
C ARG A 266 28.53 1.75 7.42
N ASP A 267 29.52 2.62 7.60
CA ASP A 267 29.94 3.07 8.93
C ASP A 267 28.87 3.96 9.58
N CYS A 268 28.21 4.83 8.81
CA CYS A 268 27.05 5.60 9.27
C CYS A 268 25.94 4.68 9.80
N ILE A 269 25.53 3.69 9.02
CA ILE A 269 24.43 2.78 9.38
C ILE A 269 24.81 1.92 10.60
N ALA A 270 26.08 1.47 10.70
CA ALA A 270 26.54 0.72 11.85
C ALA A 270 26.51 1.58 13.13
N ALA A 271 27.00 2.83 13.07
CA ALA A 271 26.99 3.75 14.22
C ALA A 271 25.56 4.09 14.67
N LEU A 272 24.68 4.47 13.74
CA LEU A 272 23.30 4.83 14.01
C LEU A 272 22.50 3.63 14.57
N GLY A 273 22.67 2.46 13.97
CA GLY A 273 22.02 1.22 14.43
C GLY A 273 22.49 0.81 15.83
N GLY A 274 23.81 0.91 16.14
CA GLY A 274 24.37 0.67 17.46
C GLY A 274 23.80 1.62 18.53
N ALA A 275 23.43 2.83 18.16
CA ALA A 275 22.75 3.79 19.05
C ALA A 275 21.22 3.62 19.10
N GLY A 276 20.64 2.64 18.39
CA GLY A 276 19.21 2.39 18.34
C GLY A 276 18.40 3.47 17.59
N LEU A 277 19.07 4.17 16.65
CA LEU A 277 18.44 5.17 15.80
C LEU A 277 17.92 4.52 14.50
N ALA A 278 16.72 4.88 14.09
CA ALA A 278 16.15 4.39 12.84
C ALA A 278 16.86 5.03 11.65
N ALA A 279 17.59 4.21 10.89
CA ALA A 279 18.33 4.65 9.72
C ALA A 279 18.44 3.52 8.69
N GLY A 280 18.62 3.88 7.41
CA GLY A 280 18.85 2.96 6.32
C GLY A 280 19.73 3.56 5.24
N PRO A 281 20.51 2.73 4.51
CA PRO A 281 21.13 3.18 3.27
C PRO A 281 20.05 3.51 2.24
N ILE A 282 20.29 4.52 1.40
CA ILE A 282 19.48 4.68 0.19
C ILE A 282 20.09 3.76 -0.86
N LEU A 283 19.45 2.62 -1.07
CA LEU A 283 19.95 1.57 -1.96
C LEU A 283 19.58 1.89 -3.41
N THR A 284 20.55 1.73 -4.30
CA THR A 284 20.30 1.69 -5.74
C THR A 284 19.68 0.35 -6.15
N LEU A 285 19.06 0.27 -7.31
CA LEU A 285 18.52 -0.99 -7.85
C LEU A 285 19.60 -2.07 -7.95
N ASP A 286 20.84 -1.69 -8.30
CA ASP A 286 21.96 -2.63 -8.30
C ASP A 286 22.37 -3.04 -6.87
N GLY A 287 22.36 -2.11 -5.91
CA GLY A 287 22.65 -2.40 -4.52
C GLY A 287 21.65 -3.34 -3.85
N LEU A 288 20.42 -3.40 -4.34
CA LEU A 288 19.39 -4.35 -3.85
C LEU A 288 19.79 -5.81 -4.11
N LYS A 289 20.57 -6.10 -5.15
CA LYS A 289 21.02 -7.46 -5.48
C LYS A 289 21.93 -8.04 -4.39
N GLU A 290 22.57 -7.17 -3.59
CA GLU A 290 23.48 -7.54 -2.50
C GLU A 290 22.82 -7.35 -1.12
N ASP A 291 21.56 -6.92 -1.04
CA ASP A 291 20.88 -6.71 0.25
C ASP A 291 20.66 -8.02 1.00
N ALA A 292 21.19 -8.08 2.23
CA ALA A 292 21.18 -9.27 3.04
C ALA A 292 19.78 -9.77 3.39
N ASN A 293 18.80 -8.85 3.58
CA ASN A 293 17.44 -9.24 3.92
C ASN A 293 16.69 -9.80 2.71
N LEU A 294 16.84 -9.18 1.55
CA LEU A 294 16.24 -9.69 0.31
C LEU A 294 16.81 -11.07 -0.06
N ALA A 295 18.11 -11.29 0.14
CA ALA A 295 18.74 -12.60 -0.01
C ALA A 295 18.21 -13.63 1.01
N HIS A 296 18.14 -13.26 2.30
CA HIS A 296 17.60 -14.10 3.36
C HIS A 296 16.15 -14.51 3.09
N ARG A 297 15.34 -13.55 2.61
CA ARG A 297 13.93 -13.79 2.30
C ARG A 297 13.68 -14.44 0.94
N GLY A 298 14.71 -14.53 0.07
CA GLY A 298 14.56 -15.03 -1.29
C GLY A 298 13.59 -14.18 -2.12
N SER A 299 13.62 -12.87 -1.89
CA SER A 299 12.67 -11.93 -2.50
C SER A 299 13.05 -11.50 -3.91
N ILE A 300 14.29 -11.83 -4.33
CA ILE A 300 14.83 -11.58 -5.66
C ILE A 300 15.22 -12.91 -6.30
N SER A 301 14.96 -13.07 -7.61
CA SER A 301 15.40 -14.25 -8.35
C SER A 301 16.91 -14.26 -8.54
N GLY A 302 17.48 -15.46 -8.60
CA GLY A 302 18.87 -15.63 -9.05
C GLY A 302 19.03 -15.50 -10.58
N GLY A 303 20.30 -15.56 -11.04
CA GLY A 303 20.70 -15.51 -12.44
C GLY A 303 21.21 -14.15 -12.88
N ASP A 304 21.54 -14.03 -14.16
CA ASP A 304 22.16 -12.82 -14.74
C ASP A 304 21.23 -11.61 -14.80
N ARG A 305 19.91 -11.85 -14.79
CA ARG A 305 18.85 -10.83 -14.81
C ARG A 305 17.88 -11.02 -13.63
N PRO A 306 18.28 -10.67 -12.42
CA PRO A 306 17.45 -10.83 -11.25
C PRO A 306 16.21 -9.92 -11.33
N LEU A 307 15.08 -10.41 -10.78
CA LEU A 307 13.82 -9.67 -10.68
C LEU A 307 13.18 -9.90 -9.32
N PRO A 308 12.44 -8.94 -8.77
CA PRO A 308 11.60 -9.14 -7.60
C PRO A 308 10.59 -10.29 -7.82
N LEU A 309 10.48 -11.17 -6.83
CA LEU A 309 9.65 -12.40 -6.95
C LEU A 309 8.34 -12.31 -6.21
N SER A 310 8.42 -12.13 -4.90
CA SER A 310 7.29 -12.26 -4.00
C SER A 310 7.50 -11.39 -2.78
N PHE A 311 6.42 -10.87 -2.25
CA PHE A 311 6.43 -10.02 -1.07
C PHE A 311 5.86 -10.68 0.20
N ALA A 312 5.40 -11.92 0.11
CA ALA A 312 4.87 -12.64 1.26
C ALA A 312 5.45 -14.03 1.37
N LYS A 313 5.82 -14.42 2.59
CA LYS A 313 6.13 -15.79 2.97
C LYS A 313 4.95 -16.39 3.71
N THR A 314 4.76 -17.70 3.55
CA THR A 314 3.67 -18.41 4.19
C THR A 314 4.20 -19.61 4.92
N ALA A 315 3.68 -19.85 6.11
CA ALA A 315 3.86 -21.08 6.85
C ALA A 315 2.51 -21.81 6.92
N PHE A 316 2.58 -23.12 6.76
CA PHE A 316 1.42 -23.99 6.84
C PHE A 316 1.64 -25.00 7.96
N PRO A 317 0.59 -25.32 8.71
CA PRO A 317 0.65 -26.44 9.61
C PRO A 317 0.88 -27.73 8.79
N PRO A 318 1.76 -28.63 9.26
CA PRO A 318 2.04 -29.90 8.57
C PRO A 318 0.84 -30.82 8.49
N ASP A 319 -0.14 -30.71 9.41
CA ASP A 319 -1.26 -31.64 9.52
C ASP A 319 -2.62 -30.93 9.43
N ARG A 320 -3.54 -31.58 8.74
CA ARG A 320 -4.95 -31.18 8.67
C ARG A 320 -5.64 -31.57 9.97
N PRO A 321 -6.34 -30.65 10.68
CA PRO A 321 -7.17 -31.06 11.80
C PRO A 321 -8.29 -31.98 11.31
N GLU A 322 -8.47 -33.14 11.95
CA GLU A 322 -9.47 -34.13 11.57
C GLU A 322 -10.92 -33.66 11.67
N SER A 323 -11.15 -32.60 12.44
CA SER A 323 -12.45 -31.92 12.54
C SER A 323 -12.27 -30.38 12.57
N ALA A 324 -12.56 -29.76 11.44
CA ALA A 324 -12.66 -28.30 11.41
C ALA A 324 -14.09 -27.87 11.78
N PRO A 325 -14.29 -27.00 12.77
CA PRO A 325 -15.63 -26.49 13.11
C PRO A 325 -16.26 -25.78 11.90
N ALA A 326 -17.59 -25.89 11.79
CA ALA A 326 -18.34 -25.22 10.73
C ALA A 326 -18.14 -23.71 10.76
N PRO A 327 -18.17 -23.03 9.61
CA PRO A 327 -18.11 -21.56 9.58
C PRO A 327 -19.27 -20.99 10.39
N ARG A 328 -19.00 -19.92 11.14
CA ARG A 328 -20.05 -19.18 11.84
C ARG A 328 -21.06 -18.61 10.85
N SER A 329 -22.33 -18.79 11.12
CA SER A 329 -23.34 -17.88 10.61
C SER A 329 -23.44 -16.72 11.59
N SER A 330 -22.83 -15.57 11.31
CA SER A 330 -23.09 -14.39 12.10
C SER A 330 -24.50 -13.89 11.80
N THR A 331 -25.27 -13.61 12.84
CA THR A 331 -26.60 -13.02 12.73
C THR A 331 -26.57 -11.57 12.25
N ASP A 332 -25.39 -10.91 12.27
CA ASP A 332 -25.17 -9.54 11.84
C ASP A 332 -24.52 -9.42 10.43
N GLY A 333 -24.44 -10.55 9.70
CA GLY A 333 -23.88 -10.56 8.35
C GLY A 333 -24.67 -9.65 7.41
N ARG A 334 -23.96 -8.77 6.70
CA ARG A 334 -24.54 -7.96 5.61
C ARG A 334 -24.70 -8.88 4.40
N PRO A 335 -25.91 -9.37 4.09
CA PRO A 335 -26.10 -10.37 3.03
C PRO A 335 -25.61 -9.79 1.69
N GLY A 336 -25.00 -10.65 0.88
CA GLY A 336 -24.48 -10.30 -0.44
C GLY A 336 -23.05 -9.72 -0.45
N LEU A 337 -22.38 -9.58 0.71
CA LEU A 337 -20.97 -9.18 0.76
C LEU A 337 -20.04 -10.40 0.96
N PRO A 338 -18.84 -10.41 0.34
CA PRO A 338 -17.97 -11.60 0.28
C PRO A 338 -17.39 -12.02 1.64
N LEU A 339 -17.31 -11.08 2.61
CA LEU A 339 -16.80 -11.35 3.96
C LEU A 339 -17.89 -11.22 5.03
N ALA A 340 -19.16 -11.25 4.61
CA ALA A 340 -20.28 -11.26 5.56
C ALA A 340 -20.11 -12.41 6.57
N GLY A 341 -20.28 -12.11 7.87
CA GLY A 341 -20.14 -13.08 8.92
C GLY A 341 -18.72 -13.41 9.36
N MET A 342 -17.70 -12.82 8.76
CA MET A 342 -16.32 -13.00 9.18
C MET A 342 -15.91 -12.01 10.25
N LEU A 343 -15.19 -12.51 11.26
CA LEU A 343 -14.60 -11.74 12.34
C LEU A 343 -13.11 -11.53 12.09
N VAL A 344 -12.72 -10.27 11.98
CA VAL A 344 -11.32 -9.83 11.85
C VAL A 344 -10.90 -9.14 13.13
N ILE A 345 -9.83 -9.62 13.75
CA ILE A 345 -9.15 -8.95 14.85
C ILE A 345 -7.95 -8.20 14.28
N GLU A 346 -7.90 -6.91 14.50
CA GLU A 346 -6.77 -6.07 14.11
C GLU A 346 -6.07 -5.52 15.35
N ILE A 347 -4.76 -5.78 15.45
CA ILE A 347 -3.87 -5.20 16.45
C ILE A 347 -2.75 -4.44 15.72
N GLY A 348 -3.10 -3.30 15.16
CA GLY A 348 -2.22 -2.50 14.29
C GLY A 348 -2.15 -1.06 14.69
N GLN A 349 -1.14 -0.38 14.13
CA GLN A 349 -0.90 1.04 14.36
C GLN A 349 -0.64 1.76 13.04
N TYR A 350 -0.96 3.04 13.00
CA TYR A 350 -0.69 3.95 11.89
C TYR A 350 -1.44 3.59 10.60
N THR A 351 -0.73 3.10 9.57
CA THR A 351 -1.30 2.96 8.22
C THR A 351 -1.51 1.50 7.80
N THR A 352 -0.48 0.67 7.84
CA THR A 352 -0.39 -0.58 7.07
C THR A 352 -1.48 -1.61 7.43
N ALA A 353 -1.48 -2.16 8.65
CA ALA A 353 -2.54 -3.07 9.10
C ALA A 353 -3.90 -2.38 9.23
N PRO A 354 -3.98 -1.12 9.74
CA PRO A 354 -5.24 -0.38 9.74
C PRO A 354 -5.88 -0.24 8.37
N LEU A 355 -5.12 0.07 7.31
CA LEU A 355 -5.63 0.18 5.95
C LEU A 355 -6.17 -1.16 5.43
N ALA A 356 -5.41 -2.26 5.61
CA ALA A 356 -5.84 -3.60 5.21
C ALA A 356 -7.16 -3.99 5.91
N ALA A 357 -7.23 -3.80 7.23
CA ALA A 357 -8.41 -4.12 8.03
C ALA A 357 -9.64 -3.27 7.64
N LYS A 358 -9.43 -1.97 7.33
CA LYS A 358 -10.50 -1.12 6.79
C LYS A 358 -11.05 -1.67 5.48
N GLN A 359 -10.21 -2.10 4.56
CA GLN A 359 -10.66 -2.67 3.29
C GLN A 359 -11.42 -3.98 3.50
N LEU A 360 -11.03 -4.82 4.46
CA LEU A 360 -11.78 -6.03 4.84
C LEU A 360 -13.17 -5.66 5.40
N ALA A 361 -13.28 -4.59 6.21
CA ALA A 361 -14.57 -4.08 6.68
C ALA A 361 -15.46 -3.59 5.53
N LEU A 362 -14.87 -2.95 4.51
CA LEU A 362 -15.58 -2.50 3.31
C LEU A 362 -15.97 -3.65 2.36
N LEU A 363 -15.43 -4.84 2.56
CA LEU A 363 -15.87 -6.09 1.93
C LEU A 363 -16.86 -6.90 2.79
N GLY A 364 -17.28 -6.37 3.94
CA GLY A 364 -18.36 -6.93 4.76
C GLY A 364 -17.93 -7.63 6.04
N ALA A 365 -16.64 -7.71 6.34
CA ALA A 365 -16.15 -8.28 7.60
C ALA A 365 -16.54 -7.39 8.80
N GLU A 366 -16.79 -8.02 9.94
CA GLU A 366 -16.76 -7.34 11.22
C GLU A 366 -15.32 -7.19 11.68
N VAL A 367 -14.86 -5.95 11.88
CA VAL A 367 -13.48 -5.67 12.29
C VAL A 367 -13.43 -5.07 13.68
N ILE A 368 -12.76 -5.78 14.59
CA ILE A 368 -12.48 -5.33 15.96
C ILE A 368 -11.03 -4.90 16.04
N LYS A 369 -10.83 -3.61 16.31
CA LYS A 369 -9.51 -3.03 16.55
C LYS A 369 -9.17 -3.10 18.03
N ILE A 370 -8.13 -3.86 18.36
CA ILE A 370 -7.58 -3.93 19.73
C ILE A 370 -6.67 -2.75 19.98
N GLU A 371 -6.94 -2.00 21.03
CA GLU A 371 -6.18 -0.83 21.42
C GLU A 371 -5.71 -0.93 22.88
N PRO A 372 -4.47 -0.47 23.20
CA PRO A 372 -3.97 -0.43 24.57
C PRO A 372 -4.69 0.65 25.41
N PRO A 373 -4.55 0.65 26.73
CA PRO A 373 -4.91 1.79 27.55
C PRO A 373 -4.30 3.10 27.04
N GLY A 374 -5.13 4.10 26.77
CA GLY A 374 -4.74 5.35 26.12
C GLY A 374 -4.95 5.38 24.60
N GLY A 375 -5.32 4.26 23.99
CA GLY A 375 -5.56 4.13 22.56
C GLY A 375 -4.30 3.92 21.73
N GLU A 376 -4.50 3.69 20.44
CA GLU A 376 -3.43 3.67 19.43
C GLU A 376 -2.78 5.06 19.30
N ALA A 377 -1.45 5.09 19.10
CA ALA A 377 -0.66 6.32 19.08
C ALA A 377 -1.17 7.37 18.07
N SER A 378 -1.69 6.97 16.92
CA SER A 378 -2.19 7.90 15.91
C SER A 378 -3.51 8.59 16.27
N ARG A 379 -4.21 8.15 17.34
CA ARG A 379 -5.34 8.90 17.91
C ARG A 379 -4.92 10.30 18.35
N ALA A 380 -3.68 10.42 18.87
CA ALA A 380 -3.11 11.68 19.34
C ALA A 380 -2.50 12.55 18.22
N TRP A 381 -2.46 12.07 16.98
CA TRP A 381 -1.84 12.82 15.90
C TRP A 381 -2.73 13.94 15.37
N PRO A 382 -2.22 15.19 15.36
CA PRO A 382 -2.95 16.30 14.78
C PRO A 382 -3.00 16.19 13.24
N PRO A 383 -3.97 16.84 12.59
CA PRO A 383 -5.02 17.67 13.17
C PRO A 383 -6.17 16.85 13.78
N HIS A 384 -6.88 17.46 14.74
CA HIS A 384 -8.04 16.86 15.39
C HIS A 384 -9.30 17.67 15.08
N GLN A 385 -10.43 16.96 15.09
CA GLN A 385 -11.76 17.53 15.21
C GLN A 385 -12.36 17.00 16.52
N ASP A 386 -12.60 17.89 17.48
CA ASP A 386 -13.18 17.57 18.80
C ASP A 386 -12.48 16.39 19.52
N GLY A 387 -11.16 16.39 19.50
CA GLY A 387 -10.34 15.37 20.18
C GLY A 387 -10.12 14.08 19.39
N GLN A 388 -10.72 13.91 18.20
CA GLN A 388 -10.50 12.77 17.31
C GLN A 388 -9.61 13.15 16.13
N GLY A 389 -8.53 12.41 15.90
CA GLY A 389 -7.57 12.67 14.83
C GLY A 389 -8.13 12.31 13.46
N TYR A 390 -7.97 13.19 12.46
CA TYR A 390 -8.36 12.92 11.08
C TYR A 390 -7.64 11.70 10.50
N PHE A 391 -6.32 11.63 10.69
CA PHE A 391 -5.51 10.51 10.20
C PHE A 391 -5.99 9.17 10.77
N PHE A 392 -6.22 9.11 12.09
CA PHE A 392 -6.73 7.92 12.75
C PHE A 392 -8.10 7.50 12.19
N THR A 393 -9.03 8.44 12.08
CA THR A 393 -10.39 8.18 11.62
C THR A 393 -10.43 7.65 10.18
N MET A 394 -9.64 8.23 9.28
CA MET A 394 -9.61 7.80 7.88
C MET A 394 -9.06 6.38 7.69
N ASN A 395 -8.08 5.98 8.49
CA ASN A 395 -7.49 4.65 8.42
C ASN A 395 -8.28 3.58 9.21
N ASN A 396 -9.20 4.01 10.08
CA ASN A 396 -9.95 3.10 10.94
C ASN A 396 -11.48 3.16 10.76
N ALA A 397 -11.97 3.77 9.67
CA ALA A 397 -13.38 3.77 9.33
C ALA A 397 -13.96 2.34 9.29
N ASN A 398 -15.22 2.19 9.67
CA ASN A 398 -15.97 0.94 9.69
C ASN A 398 -15.47 -0.14 10.66
N LYS A 399 -14.59 0.22 11.62
CA LYS A 399 -14.12 -0.69 12.67
C LYS A 399 -14.81 -0.39 13.99
N ARG A 400 -14.77 -1.37 14.90
CA ARG A 400 -15.17 -1.23 16.30
C ARG A 400 -13.93 -1.18 17.20
N SER A 401 -13.84 -0.20 18.10
CA SER A 401 -12.73 -0.05 19.03
C SER A 401 -12.92 -0.92 20.27
N CYS A 402 -11.93 -1.75 20.58
CA CYS A 402 -11.89 -2.57 21.80
C CYS A 402 -10.63 -2.24 22.59
N LEU A 403 -10.80 -1.75 23.82
CA LEU A 403 -9.72 -1.47 24.75
C LEU A 403 -9.34 -2.74 25.50
N LEU A 404 -8.12 -3.27 25.27
CA LEU A 404 -7.55 -4.39 26.01
C LEU A 404 -6.11 -4.10 26.43
N ASP A 405 -5.80 -4.24 27.71
CA ASP A 405 -4.41 -4.21 28.19
C ASP A 405 -3.79 -5.62 28.15
N LEU A 406 -3.12 -5.94 27.06
CA LEU A 406 -2.47 -7.24 26.86
C LEU A 406 -1.27 -7.49 27.80
N ARG A 407 -0.88 -6.51 28.63
CA ARG A 407 0.12 -6.70 29.69
C ARG A 407 -0.48 -7.39 30.93
N THR A 408 -1.79 -7.39 31.05
CA THR A 408 -2.53 -8.06 32.15
C THR A 408 -2.97 -9.46 31.74
N ASP A 409 -3.09 -10.37 32.72
CA ASP A 409 -3.61 -11.72 32.46
C ASP A 409 -5.05 -11.68 31.93
N GLN A 410 -5.89 -10.82 32.51
CA GLN A 410 -7.27 -10.64 32.05
C GLN A 410 -7.36 -10.19 30.59
N GLY A 411 -6.49 -9.26 30.19
CA GLY A 411 -6.45 -8.79 28.80
C GLY A 411 -5.97 -9.88 27.84
N ARG A 412 -4.96 -10.66 28.24
CA ARG A 412 -4.48 -11.80 27.45
C ARG A 412 -5.54 -12.89 27.32
N ASP A 413 -6.24 -13.23 28.41
CA ASP A 413 -7.34 -14.19 28.37
C ASP A 413 -8.49 -13.75 27.45
N ALA A 414 -8.87 -12.47 27.51
CA ALA A 414 -9.89 -11.93 26.64
C ALA A 414 -9.45 -11.96 25.17
N PHE A 415 -8.20 -11.59 24.89
CA PHE A 415 -7.63 -11.65 23.55
C PHE A 415 -7.57 -13.08 23.01
N GLY A 416 -7.14 -14.08 23.83
CA GLY A 416 -7.13 -15.49 23.46
C GLY A 416 -8.53 -16.00 23.09
N ARG A 417 -9.57 -15.60 23.84
CA ARG A 417 -10.96 -15.94 23.51
C ARG A 417 -11.44 -15.31 22.21
N LEU A 418 -10.99 -14.10 21.89
CA LEU A 418 -11.28 -13.45 20.61
C LEU A 418 -10.58 -14.17 19.45
N VAL A 419 -9.29 -14.50 19.59
CA VAL A 419 -8.50 -15.24 18.60
C VAL A 419 -9.13 -16.60 18.31
N ALA A 420 -9.57 -17.33 19.32
CA ALA A 420 -10.24 -18.62 19.16
C ALA A 420 -11.51 -18.54 18.28
N ARG A 421 -12.07 -17.35 18.11
CA ARG A 421 -13.29 -17.08 17.34
C ARG A 421 -13.03 -16.37 16.02
N ALA A 422 -11.88 -15.76 15.85
CA ALA A 422 -11.55 -14.93 14.72
C ALA A 422 -11.36 -15.76 13.44
N ASP A 423 -11.75 -15.18 12.32
CA ASP A 423 -11.39 -15.68 10.99
C ASP A 423 -10.00 -15.21 10.58
N VAL A 424 -9.68 -13.98 10.96
CA VAL A 424 -8.43 -13.31 10.62
C VAL A 424 -7.87 -12.59 11.85
N LEU A 425 -6.57 -12.73 12.08
CA LEU A 425 -5.79 -11.87 12.95
C LEU A 425 -4.79 -11.10 12.09
N LEU A 426 -4.86 -9.77 12.14
CA LEU A 426 -3.99 -8.87 11.36
C LEU A 426 -3.21 -7.96 12.30
N GLU A 427 -1.88 -7.87 12.11
CA GLU A 427 -1.02 -7.03 12.94
C GLU A 427 0.13 -6.39 12.15
N ASN A 428 0.66 -5.25 12.65
CA ASN A 428 1.90 -4.65 12.19
C ASN A 428 2.79 -4.18 13.35
N LEU A 429 2.84 -4.97 14.41
CA LEU A 429 3.71 -4.73 15.55
C LEU A 429 5.19 -5.02 15.19
N LYS A 430 6.09 -4.63 16.07
CA LYS A 430 7.50 -5.05 15.92
C LYS A 430 7.58 -6.58 15.97
N PRO A 431 8.38 -7.22 15.10
CA PRO A 431 8.55 -8.67 15.11
C PRO A 431 8.79 -9.24 16.52
N GLY A 432 8.10 -10.33 16.83
CA GLY A 432 8.16 -10.99 18.12
C GLY A 432 7.38 -10.29 19.26
N SER A 433 6.69 -9.16 19.02
CA SER A 433 5.93 -8.49 20.08
C SER A 433 4.75 -9.32 20.55
N LEU A 434 4.01 -9.90 19.62
CA LEU A 434 2.84 -10.74 19.95
C LEU A 434 3.30 -12.04 20.65
N ALA A 435 4.41 -12.64 20.22
CA ALA A 435 5.01 -13.81 20.88
C ALA A 435 5.42 -13.52 22.33
N ARG A 436 6.00 -12.33 22.63
CA ARG A 436 6.31 -11.94 24.01
C ARG A 436 5.10 -11.77 24.91
N LEU A 437 3.92 -11.56 24.33
CA LEU A 437 2.63 -11.53 25.03
C LEU A 437 2.00 -12.90 25.21
N GLY A 438 2.68 -13.98 24.74
CA GLY A 438 2.21 -15.35 24.81
C GLY A 438 1.40 -15.83 23.59
N PHE A 439 1.43 -15.08 22.49
CA PHE A 439 0.70 -15.39 21.26
C PHE A 439 1.66 -15.54 20.08
N ASP A 440 2.59 -16.50 20.19
CA ASP A 440 3.40 -16.93 19.05
C ASP A 440 2.56 -17.71 18.03
N GLU A 441 3.14 -17.96 16.86
CA GLU A 441 2.45 -18.62 15.75
C GLU A 441 1.88 -19.98 16.15
N GLN A 442 2.62 -20.77 16.94
CA GLN A 442 2.18 -22.09 17.38
C GLN A 442 1.01 -21.98 18.38
N THR A 443 1.07 -21.02 19.29
CA THR A 443 -0.03 -20.76 20.25
C THR A 443 -1.29 -20.30 19.50
N LEU A 444 -1.15 -19.37 18.54
CA LEU A 444 -2.26 -18.90 17.71
C LEU A 444 -2.91 -20.06 16.94
N GLN A 445 -2.09 -20.93 16.35
CA GLN A 445 -2.55 -22.11 15.63
C GLN A 445 -3.26 -23.13 16.56
N THR A 446 -2.75 -23.31 17.77
CA THR A 446 -3.37 -24.18 18.78
C THR A 446 -4.72 -23.65 19.24
N LEU A 447 -4.82 -22.32 19.47
CA LEU A 447 -6.07 -21.66 19.83
C LEU A 447 -7.12 -21.71 18.73
N ASN A 448 -6.66 -21.57 17.47
CA ASN A 448 -7.55 -21.58 16.32
C ASN A 448 -6.83 -22.11 15.07
N PRO A 449 -6.96 -23.42 14.79
CA PRO A 449 -6.34 -24.04 13.62
C PRO A 449 -6.84 -23.51 12.26
N ARG A 450 -7.94 -22.77 12.27
CA ARG A 450 -8.54 -22.13 11.07
C ARG A 450 -8.16 -20.67 10.91
N LEU A 451 -7.40 -20.10 11.83
CA LEU A 451 -7.04 -18.69 11.82
C LEU A 451 -6.16 -18.37 10.59
N VAL A 452 -6.53 -17.33 9.85
CA VAL A 452 -5.61 -16.67 8.90
C VAL A 452 -4.89 -15.57 9.66
N TYR A 453 -3.65 -15.82 10.03
CA TYR A 453 -2.80 -14.84 10.72
C TYR A 453 -1.93 -14.11 9.71
N CYS A 454 -2.01 -12.79 9.67
CA CYS A 454 -1.19 -11.96 8.78
C CYS A 454 -0.41 -10.92 9.59
N ALA A 455 0.91 -11.05 9.58
CA ALA A 455 1.84 -10.11 10.20
C ALA A 455 2.53 -9.28 9.13
N ILE A 456 2.40 -7.94 9.21
CA ILE A 456 3.02 -7.00 8.28
C ILE A 456 4.10 -6.24 9.02
N SER A 457 5.35 -6.33 8.56
CA SER A 457 6.44 -5.60 9.21
C SER A 457 7.40 -5.01 8.19
N GLY A 458 8.31 -4.13 8.63
CA GLY A 458 9.23 -3.44 7.72
C GLY A 458 10.11 -4.39 6.92
N PHE A 459 10.66 -5.41 7.59
CA PHE A 459 11.65 -6.32 7.00
C PHE A 459 11.26 -7.81 7.09
N GLY A 460 10.05 -8.11 7.53
CA GLY A 460 9.55 -9.47 7.77
C GLY A 460 9.73 -9.94 9.21
N GLN A 461 8.91 -10.93 9.63
CA GLN A 461 9.07 -11.63 10.92
C GLN A 461 10.39 -12.42 10.93
N SER A 462 10.70 -13.08 9.79
CA SER A 462 12.03 -13.65 9.52
C SER A 462 12.86 -12.64 8.73
N SER A 463 13.89 -12.08 9.36
CA SER A 463 14.66 -10.98 8.78
C SER A 463 16.16 -11.09 9.11
N ALA A 464 17.00 -10.72 8.15
CA ALA A 464 18.43 -10.49 8.39
C ALA A 464 18.71 -9.21 9.20
N TYR A 465 17.67 -8.39 9.47
CA TYR A 465 17.76 -7.15 10.24
C TYR A 465 16.97 -7.21 11.55
N PRO A 466 17.31 -8.13 12.48
CA PRO A 466 16.54 -8.33 13.70
C PRO A 466 16.49 -7.05 14.54
N GLY A 467 15.29 -6.64 14.95
CA GLY A 467 15.08 -5.47 15.79
C GLY A 467 15.29 -4.11 15.13
N ARG A 468 15.62 -4.06 13.84
CA ARG A 468 15.81 -2.80 13.10
C ARG A 468 14.48 -2.03 13.08
N PRO A 469 14.45 -0.76 13.55
CA PRO A 469 13.27 0.07 13.40
C PRO A 469 12.96 0.33 11.93
N ALA A 470 11.69 0.21 11.55
CA ALA A 470 11.22 0.48 10.21
C ALA A 470 10.09 1.52 10.27
N PHE A 471 10.26 2.58 9.50
CA PHE A 471 9.22 3.52 9.10
C PHE A 471 9.11 3.46 7.59
N ASP A 472 7.98 3.89 7.03
CA ASP A 472 7.79 3.98 5.58
C ASP A 472 9.01 4.54 4.85
N THR A 473 9.54 5.67 5.33
CA THR A 473 10.66 6.36 4.68
C THR A 473 11.95 5.52 4.68
N VAL A 474 12.21 4.74 5.75
CA VAL A 474 13.35 3.81 5.81
C VAL A 474 13.18 2.68 4.81
N VAL A 475 11.96 2.18 4.68
CA VAL A 475 11.65 1.14 3.69
C VAL A 475 11.77 1.68 2.26
N GLN A 476 11.28 2.88 1.99
CA GLN A 476 11.47 3.52 0.68
C GLN A 476 12.95 3.71 0.33
N ALA A 477 13.81 4.08 1.31
CA ALA A 477 15.25 4.17 1.11
C ALA A 477 15.88 2.83 0.77
N MET A 478 15.45 1.76 1.44
CA MET A 478 16.04 0.41 1.33
C MET A 478 15.34 -0.48 0.28
N SER A 479 14.57 0.09 -0.63
CA SER A 479 13.80 -0.65 -1.64
C SER A 479 14.08 -0.24 -3.08
N GLY A 480 14.95 0.75 -3.31
CA GLY A 480 15.19 1.31 -4.64
C GLY A 480 14.16 2.36 -5.08
N LEU A 481 13.06 2.58 -4.34
CA LEU A 481 12.08 3.61 -4.69
C LEU A 481 12.71 5.00 -4.74
N MET A 482 13.64 5.32 -3.83
CA MET A 482 14.36 6.58 -3.87
C MET A 482 15.40 6.64 -5.00
N ASP A 483 15.91 5.50 -5.48
CA ASP A 483 16.82 5.44 -6.63
C ASP A 483 16.12 5.73 -7.97
N VAL A 484 14.80 5.55 -8.01
CA VAL A 484 13.96 5.86 -9.18
C VAL A 484 13.11 7.12 -8.97
N THR A 485 13.46 7.94 -7.97
CA THR A 485 12.76 9.20 -7.65
C THR A 485 13.78 10.27 -7.30
N TRP A 486 14.13 11.10 -8.28
CA TRP A 486 15.17 12.12 -8.10
C TRP A 486 14.63 13.54 -8.26
N ALA A 487 14.79 14.36 -7.24
CA ALA A 487 14.59 15.80 -7.29
C ALA A 487 15.93 16.48 -7.57
N LYS A 488 16.24 16.74 -8.82
CA LYS A 488 17.56 17.16 -9.30
C LYS A 488 18.63 16.12 -8.96
N ASP A 489 19.52 16.40 -8.02
CA ASP A 489 20.65 15.56 -7.58
C ASP A 489 20.43 14.91 -6.21
N VAL A 490 19.22 14.96 -5.68
CA VAL A 490 18.85 14.39 -4.38
C VAL A 490 17.86 13.25 -4.57
N PRO A 491 18.15 12.02 -4.09
CA PRO A 491 17.17 10.94 -4.06
C PRO A 491 16.10 11.27 -3.03
N VAL A 492 14.83 11.24 -3.44
CA VAL A 492 13.71 11.60 -2.57
C VAL A 492 12.71 10.46 -2.46
N LYS A 493 12.03 10.38 -1.31
CA LYS A 493 10.88 9.51 -1.15
C LYS A 493 9.71 10.03 -1.99
N LEU A 494 8.78 9.15 -2.34
CA LEU A 494 7.47 9.60 -2.81
C LEU A 494 6.80 10.46 -1.73
N GLY A 495 6.04 11.43 -2.15
CA GLY A 495 5.29 12.31 -1.25
C GLY A 495 4.29 11.57 -0.37
N ILE A 496 3.79 10.39 -0.81
CA ILE A 496 2.94 9.50 -0.01
C ILE A 496 3.77 8.50 0.80
N SER A 497 3.15 7.86 1.79
CA SER A 497 3.72 6.70 2.51
C SER A 497 3.57 5.43 1.64
N ALA A 498 4.36 5.37 0.55
CA ALA A 498 4.18 4.37 -0.51
C ALA A 498 4.36 2.93 -0.01
N ALA A 499 5.33 2.69 0.87
CA ALA A 499 5.58 1.36 1.43
C ALA A 499 4.46 0.93 2.40
N ASP A 500 3.98 1.85 3.25
CA ASP A 500 2.87 1.60 4.18
C ASP A 500 1.57 1.31 3.43
N VAL A 501 1.21 2.18 2.47
CA VAL A 501 -0.04 2.05 1.70
C VAL A 501 -0.03 0.75 0.90
N THR A 502 1.06 0.48 0.17
CA THR A 502 1.15 -0.75 -0.63
C THR A 502 1.21 -1.99 0.27
N GLY A 503 1.88 -1.88 1.44
CA GLY A 503 1.85 -2.92 2.47
C GLY A 503 0.45 -3.27 2.95
N GLY A 504 -0.38 -2.26 3.18
CA GLY A 504 -1.79 -2.47 3.56
C GLY A 504 -2.62 -3.13 2.45
N ILE A 505 -2.46 -2.67 1.20
CA ILE A 505 -3.16 -3.25 0.04
C ILE A 505 -2.70 -4.70 -0.21
N ALA A 506 -1.40 -4.98 -0.08
CA ALA A 506 -0.85 -6.32 -0.20
C ALA A 506 -1.33 -7.23 0.95
N GLY A 507 -1.49 -6.68 2.16
CA GLY A 507 -2.11 -7.39 3.29
C GLY A 507 -3.54 -7.80 3.01
N LEU A 508 -4.34 -6.92 2.39
CA LEU A 508 -5.69 -7.26 1.93
C LEU A 508 -5.68 -8.45 0.95
N PHE A 509 -4.84 -8.39 -0.09
CA PHE A 509 -4.71 -9.48 -1.07
C PHE A 509 -4.27 -10.79 -0.41
N ALA A 510 -3.26 -10.74 0.46
CA ALA A 510 -2.71 -11.92 1.13
C ALA A 510 -3.74 -12.57 2.07
N VAL A 511 -4.51 -11.76 2.82
CA VAL A 511 -5.60 -12.25 3.67
C VAL A 511 -6.69 -12.93 2.85
N LEU A 512 -7.13 -12.32 1.73
CA LEU A 512 -8.15 -12.93 0.87
C LEU A 512 -7.67 -14.24 0.23
N ALA A 513 -6.40 -14.30 -0.19
CA ALA A 513 -5.79 -15.54 -0.65
C ALA A 513 -5.72 -16.60 0.47
N GLY A 514 -5.37 -16.21 1.69
CA GLY A 514 -5.38 -17.08 2.87
C GLY A 514 -6.78 -17.62 3.20
N LEU A 515 -7.80 -16.77 3.11
CA LEU A 515 -9.19 -17.17 3.33
C LEU A 515 -9.69 -18.15 2.24
N GLU A 516 -9.28 -17.95 0.99
CA GLU A 516 -9.59 -18.90 -0.08
C GLU A 516 -8.83 -20.23 0.10
N GLN A 517 -7.56 -20.18 0.50
CA GLN A 517 -6.80 -21.38 0.86
C GLN A 517 -7.49 -22.15 1.99
N ARG A 518 -7.91 -21.45 3.05
CA ARG A 518 -8.67 -22.04 4.16
C ARG A 518 -9.97 -22.70 3.70
N ARG A 519 -10.70 -22.05 2.77
CA ARG A 519 -11.94 -22.62 2.22
C ARG A 519 -11.68 -23.96 1.54
N ARG A 520 -10.54 -24.11 0.86
CA ARG A 520 -10.14 -25.33 0.14
C ARG A 520 -9.61 -26.42 1.06
N THR A 521 -8.82 -26.06 2.07
CA THR A 521 -8.09 -27.02 2.90
C THR A 521 -8.75 -27.29 4.25
N GLY A 522 -9.62 -26.39 4.71
CA GLY A 522 -10.15 -26.38 6.08
C GLY A 522 -9.20 -25.78 7.13
N SER A 523 -7.93 -25.57 6.80
CA SER A 523 -6.88 -25.10 7.72
C SER A 523 -6.57 -23.60 7.51
N GLY A 524 -6.26 -22.90 8.59
CA GLY A 524 -5.72 -21.56 8.56
C GLY A 524 -4.28 -21.52 8.06
N MET A 525 -3.66 -20.36 8.14
CA MET A 525 -2.25 -20.15 7.75
C MET A 525 -1.66 -18.93 8.41
N ALA A 526 -0.34 -18.89 8.54
CA ALA A 526 0.43 -17.69 8.87
C ALA A 526 1.01 -17.07 7.59
N ILE A 527 0.96 -15.75 7.53
CA ILE A 527 1.47 -14.92 6.43
C ILE A 527 2.44 -13.90 7.00
N ASP A 528 3.71 -13.98 6.62
CA ASP A 528 4.76 -13.01 6.93
C ASP A 528 4.97 -12.10 5.73
N LEU A 529 4.55 -10.85 5.84
CA LEU A 529 4.61 -9.85 4.80
C LEU A 529 5.62 -8.76 5.17
N ALA A 530 6.63 -8.56 4.30
CA ALA A 530 7.65 -7.54 4.50
C ALA A 530 7.40 -6.33 3.59
N MET A 531 7.33 -5.15 4.18
CA MET A 531 7.16 -3.90 3.43
C MET A 531 8.34 -3.65 2.47
N GLN A 532 9.57 -4.06 2.83
CA GLN A 532 10.73 -3.98 1.94
C GLN A 532 10.52 -4.82 0.67
N ASP A 533 10.08 -6.06 0.80
CA ASP A 533 9.82 -6.93 -0.34
C ASP A 533 8.78 -6.34 -1.29
N ILE A 534 7.70 -5.76 -0.73
CA ILE A 534 6.65 -5.10 -1.50
C ILE A 534 7.18 -3.86 -2.21
N ALA A 535 7.93 -3.02 -1.51
CA ALA A 535 8.47 -1.79 -2.06
C ALA A 535 9.51 -2.07 -3.17
N VAL A 536 10.31 -3.14 -3.02
CA VAL A 536 11.19 -3.66 -4.09
C VAL A 536 10.36 -4.17 -5.27
N TRP A 537 9.26 -4.88 -5.03
CA TRP A 537 8.36 -5.34 -6.09
C TRP A 537 7.77 -4.17 -6.90
N LEU A 538 7.52 -3.02 -6.28
CA LEU A 538 7.07 -1.82 -6.99
C LEU A 538 8.09 -1.30 -8.01
N THR A 539 9.37 -1.60 -7.85
CA THR A 539 10.43 -1.13 -8.76
C THR A 539 10.70 -2.08 -9.94
N GLN A 540 10.00 -3.22 -10.04
CA GLN A 540 10.33 -4.33 -10.94
C GLN A 540 10.47 -3.94 -12.42
N THR A 541 9.76 -2.93 -12.90
CA THR A 541 9.84 -2.44 -14.28
C THR A 541 11.09 -1.61 -14.57
N ALA A 542 11.83 -1.18 -13.54
CA ALA A 542 13.05 -0.38 -13.68
C ALA A 542 14.35 -1.21 -13.62
N TRP A 543 14.24 -2.53 -13.41
CA TRP A 543 15.40 -3.42 -13.24
C TRP A 543 16.08 -3.75 -14.58
N ASN A 544 17.35 -4.18 -14.48
CA ASN A 544 18.13 -4.73 -15.60
C ASN A 544 18.32 -3.76 -16.78
N GLY A 545 18.40 -2.46 -16.49
CA GLY A 545 18.59 -1.44 -17.53
C GLY A 545 17.35 -1.21 -18.40
N ALA A 546 16.17 -1.50 -17.87
CA ALA A 546 14.93 -1.19 -18.57
C ALA A 546 14.85 0.31 -18.96
N PRO A 547 14.27 0.65 -20.11
CA PRO A 547 14.12 2.04 -20.51
C PRO A 547 13.33 2.85 -19.47
N ARG A 548 13.84 4.03 -19.14
CA ARG A 548 13.11 4.95 -18.26
C ARG A 548 11.88 5.52 -18.97
N PRO A 549 10.79 5.79 -18.23
CA PRO A 549 9.61 6.42 -18.81
C PRO A 549 9.94 7.79 -19.42
N ALA A 550 9.45 8.04 -20.62
CA ALA A 550 9.68 9.31 -21.30
C ALA A 550 8.51 10.26 -21.05
N TYR A 551 8.72 11.24 -20.17
CA TYR A 551 7.77 12.31 -19.90
C TYR A 551 8.47 13.66 -19.83
N SER A 552 7.70 14.75 -19.81
CA SER A 552 8.20 16.11 -19.58
C SER A 552 7.37 16.82 -18.54
N MET A 553 8.03 17.55 -17.66
CA MET A 553 7.40 18.47 -16.69
C MET A 553 7.49 19.89 -17.25
N LEU A 554 6.36 20.50 -17.58
CA LEU A 554 6.25 21.83 -18.13
C LEU A 554 5.79 22.82 -17.04
N GLU A 555 6.56 23.88 -16.81
CA GLU A 555 6.16 24.96 -15.93
C GLU A 555 5.21 25.92 -16.68
N CYS A 556 4.03 26.17 -16.13
CA CYS A 556 2.99 27.03 -16.69
C CYS A 556 2.78 28.26 -15.81
N ALA A 557 1.98 29.21 -16.27
CA ALA A 557 1.69 30.43 -15.52
C ALA A 557 0.97 30.19 -14.17
N ASP A 558 0.23 29.07 -14.07
CA ASP A 558 -0.61 28.70 -12.94
C ASP A 558 -0.29 27.32 -12.34
N GLY A 559 0.91 26.79 -12.61
CA GLY A 559 1.37 25.51 -12.06
C GLY A 559 2.18 24.68 -13.04
N PHE A 560 1.98 23.37 -13.05
CA PHE A 560 2.74 22.43 -13.87
C PHE A 560 1.84 21.48 -14.67
N VAL A 561 2.34 21.06 -15.82
CA VAL A 561 1.73 20.04 -16.67
C VAL A 561 2.75 18.92 -16.93
N VAL A 562 2.33 17.68 -16.84
CA VAL A 562 3.11 16.52 -17.31
C VAL A 562 2.61 16.13 -18.70
N ALA A 563 3.55 15.96 -19.65
CA ALA A 563 3.28 15.46 -20.99
C ALA A 563 3.96 14.11 -21.21
N ASP A 564 3.28 13.18 -21.84
CA ASP A 564 3.72 11.80 -22.09
C ASP A 564 4.67 11.70 -23.28
N ARG A 565 5.64 12.62 -23.32
CA ARG A 565 6.70 12.71 -24.36
C ARG A 565 7.94 13.38 -23.77
N PRO A 566 9.13 13.05 -24.26
CA PRO A 566 10.36 13.75 -23.87
C PRO A 566 10.34 15.21 -24.37
N ALA A 567 11.00 16.10 -23.64
CA ALA A 567 11.05 17.54 -23.96
C ALA A 567 11.51 17.83 -25.41
N THR A 568 12.39 17.01 -25.94
CA THR A 568 12.86 17.09 -27.36
C THR A 568 11.74 16.92 -28.38
N ALA A 569 10.63 16.29 -28.01
CA ALA A 569 9.47 16.10 -28.89
C ALA A 569 8.43 17.21 -28.76
N LEU A 570 8.56 18.12 -27.78
CA LEU A 570 7.59 19.20 -27.52
C LEU A 570 7.89 20.49 -28.31
N GLY A 571 9.08 20.61 -28.87
CA GLY A 571 9.47 21.73 -29.73
C GLY A 571 9.37 23.10 -29.01
N ALA A 572 8.77 24.09 -29.72
CA ALA A 572 8.63 25.45 -29.18
C ALA A 572 7.64 25.57 -28.02
N LEU A 573 6.82 24.56 -27.76
CA LEU A 573 5.84 24.60 -26.66
C LEU A 573 6.52 24.59 -25.29
N ASP A 574 7.60 23.83 -25.13
CA ASP A 574 8.38 23.79 -23.88
C ASP A 574 8.84 25.20 -23.45
N ALA A 575 9.41 25.96 -24.38
CA ALA A 575 9.87 27.33 -24.11
C ALA A 575 8.72 28.34 -23.84
N ARG A 576 7.52 28.07 -24.36
CA ARG A 576 6.36 28.98 -24.27
C ARG A 576 5.43 28.65 -23.11
N ALA A 577 5.53 27.47 -22.53
CA ALA A 577 4.61 26.99 -21.51
C ALA A 577 4.49 27.94 -20.30
N LYS A 578 5.60 28.54 -19.85
CA LYS A 578 5.63 29.49 -18.73
C LYS A 578 4.68 30.69 -18.87
N GLY A 579 4.36 31.08 -20.09
CA GLY A 579 3.43 32.17 -20.39
C GLY A 579 1.99 31.74 -20.61
N LEU A 580 1.69 30.46 -20.55
CA LEU A 580 0.38 29.87 -20.81
C LEU A 580 -0.20 29.23 -19.54
N SER A 581 -1.54 29.20 -19.43
CA SER A 581 -2.19 28.40 -18.40
C SER A 581 -2.02 26.89 -18.64
N ARG A 582 -2.16 26.08 -17.59
CA ARG A 582 -2.14 24.61 -17.70
C ARG A 582 -3.13 24.10 -18.74
N ASP A 583 -4.35 24.64 -18.75
CA ASP A 583 -5.40 24.24 -19.71
C ASP A 583 -5.00 24.57 -21.15
N ALA A 584 -4.39 25.73 -21.39
CA ALA A 584 -3.91 26.11 -22.73
C ALA A 584 -2.76 25.21 -23.21
N VAL A 585 -1.88 24.79 -22.29
CA VAL A 585 -0.78 23.86 -22.61
C VAL A 585 -1.34 22.47 -22.90
N ILE A 586 -2.29 21.95 -22.10
CA ILE A 586 -2.93 20.67 -22.32
C ILE A 586 -3.66 20.67 -23.67
N ALA A 587 -4.47 21.69 -23.96
CA ALA A 587 -5.17 21.79 -25.25
C ALA A 587 -4.21 21.81 -26.44
N ALA A 588 -3.04 22.47 -26.31
CA ALA A 588 -2.03 22.50 -27.35
C ALA A 588 -1.32 21.15 -27.54
N LEU A 589 -1.17 20.34 -26.51
CA LEU A 589 -0.64 18.98 -26.54
C LEU A 589 -1.65 18.00 -27.13
N ASP A 590 -2.92 18.07 -26.70
CA ASP A 590 -4.01 17.27 -27.24
C ASP A 590 -4.20 17.45 -28.73
N ALA A 591 -4.09 18.68 -29.23
CA ALA A 591 -4.13 19.00 -30.67
C ALA A 591 -3.01 18.32 -31.45
N GLN A 592 -1.93 17.90 -30.79
CA GLN A 592 -0.80 17.17 -31.37
C GLN A 592 -0.91 15.65 -31.10
N GLY A 593 -1.98 15.19 -30.47
CA GLY A 593 -2.15 13.78 -30.06
C GLY A 593 -1.20 13.36 -28.94
N ILE A 594 -0.76 14.28 -28.10
CA ILE A 594 0.11 14.04 -26.95
C ILE A 594 -0.75 14.06 -25.67
N SER A 595 -0.81 12.95 -24.97
CA SER A 595 -1.50 12.88 -23.69
C SER A 595 -0.79 13.73 -22.64
N ALA A 596 -1.55 14.51 -21.88
CA ALA A 596 -1.03 15.39 -20.84
C ALA A 596 -2.00 15.49 -19.66
N ALA A 597 -1.48 15.83 -18.48
CA ALA A 597 -2.27 16.08 -17.29
C ALA A 597 -1.69 17.24 -16.47
N ALA A 598 -2.58 18.05 -15.89
CA ALA A 598 -2.20 19.04 -14.91
C ALA A 598 -1.65 18.35 -13.65
N VAL A 599 -0.56 18.86 -13.09
CA VAL A 599 -0.14 18.51 -11.74
C VAL A 599 -1.10 19.19 -10.77
N ARG A 600 -1.98 18.38 -10.19
CA ARG A 600 -2.99 18.89 -9.26
C ARG A 600 -2.40 19.01 -7.86
N THR A 601 -2.73 20.10 -7.19
CA THR A 601 -2.46 20.26 -5.76
C THR A 601 -3.46 19.48 -4.92
N LEU A 602 -3.12 19.12 -3.69
CA LEU A 602 -4.07 18.46 -2.78
C LEU A 602 -5.29 19.36 -2.48
N ALA A 603 -5.13 20.69 -2.53
CA ALA A 603 -6.24 21.62 -2.36
C ALA A 603 -7.24 21.54 -3.54
N GLU A 604 -6.74 21.47 -4.77
CA GLU A 604 -7.58 21.27 -5.97
C GLU A 604 -8.30 19.92 -5.91
N ILE A 605 -7.66 18.88 -5.43
CA ILE A 605 -8.26 17.55 -5.25
C ILE A 605 -9.37 17.58 -4.19
N ALA A 606 -9.12 18.23 -3.04
CA ALA A 606 -10.11 18.35 -1.97
C ALA A 606 -11.31 19.23 -2.36
N ALA A 607 -11.14 20.15 -3.32
CA ALA A 607 -12.20 21.01 -3.84
C ALA A 607 -12.96 20.40 -5.03
N ASP A 608 -12.50 19.29 -5.59
CA ASP A 608 -13.10 18.67 -6.78
C ASP A 608 -14.33 17.82 -6.41
N PRO A 609 -15.56 18.19 -6.87
CA PRO A 609 -16.75 17.39 -6.61
C PRO A 609 -16.70 15.98 -7.21
N GLY A 610 -15.92 15.77 -8.27
CA GLY A 610 -15.69 14.45 -8.86
C GLY A 610 -14.84 13.53 -7.98
N VAL A 611 -14.10 14.09 -7.03
CA VAL A 611 -13.31 13.35 -6.03
C VAL A 611 -14.04 13.27 -4.69
N VAL A 612 -14.57 14.42 -4.23
CA VAL A 612 -15.21 14.57 -2.91
C VAL A 612 -16.74 14.62 -3.09
N GLY A 613 -17.42 13.70 -2.45
CA GLY A 613 -18.87 13.50 -2.60
C GLY A 613 -19.17 12.14 -3.19
N ASP A 614 -19.39 12.06 -4.50
CA ASP A 614 -19.69 10.78 -5.18
C ASP A 614 -18.43 9.99 -5.60
N GLY A 615 -17.25 10.63 -5.60
CA GLY A 615 -15.95 10.03 -5.97
C GLY A 615 -15.28 9.24 -4.87
N ALA A 616 -13.94 9.25 -4.88
CA ALA A 616 -13.09 8.46 -3.98
C ALA A 616 -13.25 8.82 -2.50
N VAL A 617 -13.68 10.06 -2.17
CA VAL A 617 -13.87 10.55 -0.80
C VAL A 617 -15.33 10.89 -0.56
N ALA A 618 -15.95 10.22 0.41
CA ALA A 618 -17.28 10.55 0.89
C ALA A 618 -17.22 11.48 2.08
N MET A 619 -18.14 12.43 2.15
CA MET A 619 -18.34 13.27 3.34
C MET A 619 -19.42 12.63 4.21
N PHE A 620 -19.00 12.05 5.35
CA PHE A 620 -19.92 11.45 6.33
C PHE A 620 -20.29 12.49 7.39
N THR A 621 -21.57 12.76 7.58
CA THR A 621 -22.04 13.60 8.68
C THR A 621 -22.66 12.72 9.77
N GLY A 622 -22.07 12.74 10.95
CA GLY A 622 -22.55 11.99 12.11
C GLY A 622 -23.81 12.58 12.73
N PRO A 623 -24.47 11.85 13.65
CA PRO A 623 -25.62 12.34 14.39
C PRO A 623 -25.34 13.61 15.21
N ASP A 624 -24.08 13.84 15.55
CA ASP A 624 -23.56 15.02 16.27
C ASP A 624 -23.30 16.22 15.35
N GLY A 625 -23.63 16.11 14.05
CA GLY A 625 -23.39 17.15 13.04
C GLY A 625 -21.96 17.26 12.54
N ARG A 626 -21.02 16.44 13.02
CA ARG A 626 -19.63 16.43 12.54
C ARG A 626 -19.53 15.78 11.19
N THR A 627 -18.71 16.37 10.34
CA THR A 627 -18.49 15.84 8.99
C THR A 627 -17.05 15.31 8.87
N TRP A 628 -16.94 14.06 8.40
CA TRP A 628 -15.67 13.36 8.23
C TRP A 628 -15.46 13.02 6.76
N PRO A 629 -14.32 13.40 6.16
CA PRO A 629 -13.93 12.88 4.86
C PRO A 629 -13.45 11.43 5.02
N LEU A 630 -14.09 10.48 4.36
CA LEU A 630 -13.74 9.07 4.44
C LEU A 630 -13.51 8.50 3.05
N PHE A 631 -12.41 7.79 2.85
CA PHE A 631 -12.13 7.13 1.58
C PHE A 631 -13.03 5.92 1.37
N ARG A 632 -13.67 5.89 0.21
CA ARG A 632 -14.40 4.72 -0.28
C ARG A 632 -13.42 3.61 -0.65
N SER A 633 -13.92 2.39 -0.73
CA SER A 633 -13.23 1.31 -1.45
C SER A 633 -13.15 1.67 -2.94
N PRO A 634 -12.02 1.41 -3.62
CA PRO A 634 -11.90 1.68 -5.05
C PRO A 634 -12.70 0.70 -5.93
N TYR A 635 -13.33 -0.30 -5.35
CA TYR A 635 -14.08 -1.31 -6.08
C TYR A 635 -15.47 -0.85 -6.49
N ARG A 636 -15.87 -1.22 -7.71
CA ARG A 636 -17.23 -1.15 -8.23
C ARG A 636 -17.67 -2.56 -8.60
N PHE A 637 -18.38 -3.21 -7.70
CA PHE A 637 -18.92 -4.55 -7.92
C PHE A 637 -20.34 -4.46 -8.48
N SER A 638 -20.66 -5.21 -9.56
CA SER A 638 -22.00 -5.17 -10.15
C SER A 638 -23.06 -5.98 -9.36
N ALA A 639 -22.62 -6.93 -8.53
CA ALA A 639 -23.50 -7.83 -7.77
C ALA A 639 -23.32 -7.74 -6.25
N MET A 640 -22.55 -6.77 -5.75
CA MET A 640 -22.37 -6.52 -4.32
C MET A 640 -22.85 -5.13 -3.93
N PRO A 641 -23.57 -5.00 -2.80
CA PRO A 641 -23.93 -3.68 -2.30
C PRO A 641 -22.68 -2.91 -1.80
N SER A 642 -22.71 -1.59 -1.89
CA SER A 642 -21.70 -0.76 -1.23
C SER A 642 -21.92 -0.75 0.27
N VAL A 643 -20.82 -0.81 1.04
CA VAL A 643 -20.87 -0.68 2.50
C VAL A 643 -20.91 0.82 2.86
N PRO A 644 -21.91 1.27 3.62
CA PRO A 644 -21.94 2.64 4.13
C PRO A 644 -20.70 2.93 4.97
N LEU A 645 -20.10 4.11 4.77
CA LEU A 645 -18.93 4.54 5.55
C LEU A 645 -19.38 5.12 6.90
N ALA A 646 -18.61 4.80 7.93
CA ALA A 646 -18.78 5.38 9.26
C ALA A 646 -17.39 5.57 9.92
N PRO A 647 -17.17 6.66 10.65
CA PRO A 647 -15.97 6.80 11.46
C PRO A 647 -15.95 5.74 12.55
N ILE A 648 -14.75 5.38 13.01
CA ILE A 648 -14.62 4.54 14.20
C ILE A 648 -15.08 5.30 15.44
N GLY A 649 -15.73 4.61 16.36
CA GLY A 649 -16.22 5.20 17.59
C GLY A 649 -15.15 5.52 18.65
N PRO A 650 -15.59 5.96 19.84
CA PRO A 650 -14.72 6.21 20.97
C PRO A 650 -13.90 4.98 21.37
N LEU A 651 -12.76 5.23 22.07
CA LEU A 651 -11.91 4.16 22.58
C LEU A 651 -12.70 3.20 23.50
N GLY A 652 -12.68 1.92 23.15
CA GLY A 652 -13.33 0.87 23.93
C GLY A 652 -14.86 0.79 23.79
N GLU A 653 -15.45 1.46 22.80
CA GLU A 653 -16.91 1.44 22.59
C GLU A 653 -17.49 0.03 22.43
N ALA A 654 -16.69 -0.89 21.89
CA ALA A 654 -17.09 -2.28 21.66
C ALA A 654 -16.88 -3.19 22.87
N ASN A 655 -16.30 -2.73 23.98
CA ASN A 655 -16.00 -3.60 25.12
C ASN A 655 -17.21 -4.38 25.65
N PRO A 656 -18.42 -3.78 25.84
CA PRO A 656 -19.60 -4.54 26.28
C PRO A 656 -20.01 -5.64 25.29
N TYR A 657 -19.92 -5.36 23.99
CA TYR A 657 -20.18 -6.35 22.95
C TYR A 657 -19.15 -7.48 22.98
N ILE A 658 -17.87 -7.15 23.12
CA ILE A 658 -16.77 -8.13 23.20
C ILE A 658 -16.90 -9.02 24.43
N GLU A 659 -17.26 -8.45 25.57
CA GLU A 659 -17.55 -9.25 26.78
C GLU A 659 -18.69 -10.23 26.56
N ALA A 660 -19.77 -9.81 25.92
CA ALA A 660 -20.88 -10.70 25.57
C ALA A 660 -20.42 -11.82 24.60
N LEU A 661 -19.71 -11.42 23.51
CA LEU A 661 -19.16 -12.37 22.55
C LEU A 661 -18.24 -13.41 23.19
N CYS A 662 -17.43 -13.01 24.19
CA CYS A 662 -16.50 -13.90 24.89
C CYS A 662 -17.18 -14.79 25.95
N ARG A 663 -18.41 -14.50 26.38
CA ARG A 663 -19.18 -15.36 27.31
C ARG A 663 -19.84 -16.54 26.62
N GLU A 664 -20.14 -16.40 25.34
CA GLU A 664 -20.69 -17.51 24.56
C GLU A 664 -19.63 -18.61 24.44
N PRO A 665 -19.98 -19.91 24.59
CA PRO A 665 -19.02 -20.98 24.37
C PRO A 665 -18.49 -20.89 22.93
N ALA A 666 -17.18 -21.12 22.74
CA ALA A 666 -16.64 -21.26 21.39
C ALA A 666 -17.41 -22.43 20.74
N ILE A 667 -17.98 -22.17 19.55
CA ILE A 667 -18.68 -23.23 18.81
C ILE A 667 -17.61 -24.30 18.49
N PRO A 668 -17.82 -25.57 18.88
CA PRO A 668 -16.84 -26.65 18.74
C PRO A 668 -16.45 -26.88 17.28
#